data_1dd5a4429828e2b1a009e8c69ae7f181
#
_entry.id   1dd5a4429828e2b1a009e8c69ae7f181
#
_cell.length_a   1.000
_cell.length_b   1.000
_cell.length_c   1.000
_cell.angle_alpha   90.00
_cell.angle_beta   90.00
_cell.angle_gamma   90.00
#
_symmetry.space_group_name_H-M   'P 1'
#
loop_
_entity.id
_entity.type
_entity.pdbx_description
1 polymer ?
#
loop_
_entity_poly.entity_id
_entity_poly.type
_entity_poly.pdbx_seq_one_letter_code
_entity_poly.pdbx_strand_id
1 'polypeptide(L)'
;MKLFLPKVIIAALAAGYVSDAVAQRTITATKQIHAEIPTLYITTATGADPTSKEVYINCNLRFVENGTTTDYKTTDGTIGIRGRGNSTWGADKKPWRIKFPEKQELLGSDYAKAKSWTLLANAFDKSLMRNALTWHLGKAVGLDFCPAYKFVDLYMNGTYKGVYQISDQVEVAKKRVFLKDKNTDWLLEYANSSAKVEDPKVNWTSKGYTYGYVEIKNPEDDGDKHYLTGELPNGVSAQVNINRFFNDTLGVRLHPDTYSVDFQNPITGYRALVDTASLINWYIATEITANWDGFYSVYMYKTPYSKLYFGPLWDEDLAYGNHTETYDRNYFPSGDFYDKLLCENNFNESVGVNSYRRLQPAINHLWTDPWFANAVRMRYKQLLAEGLQNKLLAGIASMNEQLVNAGPDNFETWKGKDDDPYSPEEYRKSWPEASDKLKEFVKARLAKLETLIDNKTASIVYLSDKIPYRYDNQKVHLVIDRQLKKNMWNTVCFPFDVSPTKISRWMGSETIVAEFSGVTKGSDGTEIINFSSNTGDLTAGTPYLICPSKDVTEPWGFDHMTFDSSNTPHPVTHGDISFVGLYAPTTLTKGDRTVMFLGPENKLYTPGADISMGGYRAYFKLNGNSNNAKLLAIDGMTSAISTPVATTKMDKQGVYNLNGQFVSPNDDNLPKGIYIINGQKTVVK
;
A
#
# COMPACT_ATOMS: atom_id res chain seq x y z
N MET A 1 -6.79 -55.67 -14.16
CA MET A 1 -7.95 -55.82 -13.25
C MET A 1 -7.41 -56.04 -11.85
N LYS A 2 -7.17 -54.99 -11.07
CA LYS A 2 -6.86 -55.03 -9.64
C LYS A 2 -7.80 -54.04 -8.98
N LEU A 3 -8.73 -54.58 -8.20
CA LEU A 3 -9.67 -53.86 -7.37
C LEU A 3 -8.94 -53.12 -6.27
N PHE A 4 -9.20 -51.83 -6.16
CA PHE A 4 -8.89 -51.05 -4.94
C PHE A 4 -10.14 -51.14 -4.02
N LEU A 5 -9.98 -51.78 -2.87
CA LEU A 5 -10.93 -51.69 -1.78
C LEU A 5 -10.52 -50.46 -0.93
N PRO A 6 -11.46 -49.64 -0.50
CA PRO A 6 -11.19 -48.61 0.49
C PRO A 6 -11.04 -49.23 1.88
N LYS A 7 -9.95 -48.95 2.58
CA LYS A 7 -9.80 -49.26 4.01
C LYS A 7 -10.70 -48.32 4.81
N VAL A 8 -11.83 -48.81 5.20
CA VAL A 8 -12.62 -48.24 6.28
C VAL A 8 -11.89 -48.58 7.59
N ILE A 9 -11.26 -47.59 8.18
CA ILE A 9 -10.76 -47.70 9.57
C ILE A 9 -11.95 -47.36 10.48
N ILE A 10 -12.56 -48.38 11.03
CA ILE A 10 -13.49 -48.27 12.16
C ILE A 10 -12.63 -47.98 13.39
N ALA A 11 -12.49 -46.73 13.76
CA ALA A 11 -12.02 -46.35 15.08
C ALA A 11 -13.13 -46.67 16.09
N ALA A 12 -12.97 -47.74 16.82
CA ALA A 12 -13.82 -48.04 17.97
C ALA A 12 -13.61 -46.93 19.00
N LEU A 13 -14.63 -46.08 19.18
CA LEU A 13 -14.77 -45.17 20.30
C LEU A 13 -14.92 -46.01 21.57
N ALA A 14 -13.81 -46.29 22.25
CA ALA A 14 -13.86 -46.63 23.69
C ALA A 14 -14.15 -45.30 24.41
N ALA A 15 -15.43 -45.04 24.63
CA ALA A 15 -15.87 -44.04 25.60
C ALA A 15 -15.54 -44.55 26.99
N GLY A 16 -14.27 -44.46 27.35
CA GLY A 16 -13.85 -44.48 28.73
C GLY A 16 -14.22 -43.11 29.33
N TYR A 17 -15.32 -43.06 30.04
CA TYR A 17 -15.53 -42.01 31.03
C TYR A 17 -14.45 -42.16 32.10
N VAL A 18 -13.30 -41.58 31.86
CA VAL A 18 -12.39 -41.23 32.93
C VAL A 18 -13.03 -40.00 33.56
N SER A 19 -13.69 -40.20 34.67
CA SER A 19 -13.99 -39.10 35.59
C SER A 19 -12.69 -38.61 36.17
N ASP A 20 -11.97 -37.86 35.36
CA ASP A 20 -10.81 -37.13 35.82
C ASP A 20 -11.31 -35.96 36.67
N ALA A 21 -11.35 -36.24 37.96
CA ALA A 21 -10.98 -35.22 38.91
C ALA A 21 -9.53 -34.86 38.62
N VAL A 22 -9.31 -34.11 37.51
CA VAL A 22 -8.05 -33.44 37.25
C VAL A 22 -7.81 -32.57 38.46
N ALA A 23 -6.90 -33.02 39.33
CA ALA A 23 -6.49 -32.25 40.49
C ALA A 23 -6.09 -30.89 39.95
N GLN A 24 -6.95 -29.91 40.19
CA GLN A 24 -6.77 -28.54 39.69
C GLN A 24 -5.48 -28.03 40.33
N ARG A 25 -4.37 -28.18 39.62
CA ARG A 25 -3.08 -27.70 40.12
C ARG A 25 -3.22 -26.23 40.38
N THR A 26 -3.20 -25.85 41.66
CA THR A 26 -3.38 -24.47 42.08
C THR A 26 -2.10 -23.68 41.81
N ILE A 27 -2.23 -22.55 41.16
CA ILE A 27 -1.12 -21.59 41.05
C ILE A 27 -0.92 -20.98 42.42
N THR A 28 0.19 -21.29 43.08
CA THR A 28 0.52 -20.78 44.43
C THR A 28 1.32 -19.48 44.39
N ALA A 29 2.02 -19.19 43.30
CA ALA A 29 2.84 -17.98 43.18
C ALA A 29 1.98 -16.75 42.96
N THR A 30 2.28 -15.69 43.69
CA THR A 30 1.55 -14.41 43.68
C THR A 30 2.45 -13.20 43.48
N LYS A 31 3.74 -13.42 43.26
CA LYS A 31 4.74 -12.35 43.15
C LYS A 31 4.85 -11.86 41.72
N GLN A 32 4.83 -10.56 41.53
CA GLN A 32 5.35 -9.95 40.30
C GLN A 32 6.87 -10.03 40.34
N ILE A 33 7.51 -10.50 39.27
CA ILE A 33 8.97 -10.76 39.23
C ILE A 33 9.71 -9.47 38.99
N HIS A 34 9.47 -8.81 37.86
CA HIS A 34 9.99 -7.51 37.55
C HIS A 34 8.88 -6.46 37.69
N ALA A 35 9.16 -5.35 38.34
CA ALA A 35 8.15 -4.35 38.64
C ALA A 35 7.58 -3.66 37.39
N GLU A 36 8.36 -3.63 36.32
CA GLU A 36 8.07 -2.92 35.09
C GLU A 36 7.13 -3.65 34.14
N ILE A 37 7.00 -4.98 34.31
CA ILE A 37 6.13 -5.83 33.46
C ILE A 37 5.31 -6.81 34.31
N PRO A 38 4.09 -7.17 33.87
CA PRO A 38 3.29 -8.19 34.56
C PRO A 38 3.98 -9.55 34.55
N THR A 39 3.68 -10.37 35.55
CA THR A 39 4.05 -11.79 35.53
C THR A 39 2.84 -12.66 35.21
N LEU A 40 2.98 -13.49 34.20
CA LEU A 40 1.99 -14.49 33.79
C LEU A 40 2.42 -15.87 34.29
N TYR A 41 1.61 -16.44 35.16
CA TYR A 41 1.75 -17.82 35.62
C TYR A 41 0.79 -18.72 34.85
N ILE A 42 1.32 -19.79 34.26
CA ILE A 42 0.54 -20.83 33.59
C ILE A 42 0.84 -22.17 34.25
N THR A 43 -0.21 -22.86 34.66
CA THR A 43 -0.11 -24.23 35.16
C THR A 43 -0.97 -25.13 34.28
N THR A 44 -0.33 -26.04 33.57
CA THR A 44 -1.00 -27.01 32.69
C THR A 44 -1.55 -28.17 33.51
N ALA A 45 -2.64 -28.77 33.04
CA ALA A 45 -3.24 -29.94 33.70
C ALA A 45 -2.25 -31.11 33.81
N THR A 46 -1.39 -31.27 32.84
CA THR A 46 -0.36 -32.33 32.80
C THR A 46 0.84 -32.02 33.67
N GLY A 47 1.06 -30.79 34.06
CA GLY A 47 2.27 -30.30 34.72
C GLY A 47 3.52 -30.27 33.84
N ALA A 48 3.36 -30.47 32.54
CA ALA A 48 4.41 -30.38 31.52
C ALA A 48 4.07 -29.32 30.47
N ASP A 49 5.06 -28.76 29.81
CA ASP A 49 4.87 -27.84 28.73
C ASP A 49 4.18 -28.51 27.53
N PRO A 50 3.35 -27.81 26.75
CA PRO A 50 2.74 -28.37 25.54
C PRO A 50 3.79 -28.84 24.54
N THR A 51 3.59 -30.00 23.93
CA THR A 51 4.51 -30.56 22.92
C THR A 51 3.92 -30.58 21.52
N SER A 52 2.70 -30.10 21.33
CA SER A 52 1.98 -30.10 20.05
C SER A 52 1.55 -28.69 19.66
N LYS A 53 1.56 -28.43 18.34
CA LYS A 53 0.92 -27.26 17.74
C LYS A 53 -0.57 -27.47 17.44
N GLU A 54 -1.04 -28.70 17.46
CA GLU A 54 -2.39 -29.07 17.05
C GLU A 54 -3.31 -29.27 18.26
N VAL A 55 -2.78 -29.89 19.30
CA VAL A 55 -3.59 -30.31 20.46
C VAL A 55 -3.45 -29.30 21.59
N TYR A 56 -4.59 -28.76 22.02
CA TYR A 56 -4.67 -27.94 23.23
C TYR A 56 -4.66 -28.84 24.48
N ILE A 57 -3.87 -28.42 25.46
CA ILE A 57 -3.95 -28.98 26.83
C ILE A 57 -4.56 -27.92 27.74
N ASN A 58 -5.34 -28.39 28.71
CA ASN A 58 -6.00 -27.52 29.69
C ASN A 58 -4.98 -26.85 30.60
N CYS A 59 -5.21 -25.59 30.96
CA CYS A 59 -4.35 -24.83 31.86
C CYS A 59 -5.14 -23.82 32.68
N ASN A 60 -4.54 -23.36 33.77
CA ASN A 60 -4.96 -22.19 34.54
C ASN A 60 -3.96 -21.06 34.30
N LEU A 61 -4.48 -19.82 34.26
CA LEU A 61 -3.65 -18.61 34.10
C LEU A 61 -3.87 -17.67 35.28
N ARG A 62 -2.77 -17.04 35.71
CA ARG A 62 -2.77 -15.96 36.68
C ARG A 62 -1.89 -14.83 36.20
N PHE A 63 -2.45 -13.63 36.13
CA PHE A 63 -1.70 -12.41 35.95
C PHE A 63 -1.45 -11.75 37.31
N VAL A 64 -0.22 -11.27 37.48
CA VAL A 64 0.16 -10.42 38.63
C VAL A 64 0.74 -9.12 38.08
N GLU A 65 0.06 -8.03 38.29
CA GLU A 65 0.40 -6.71 37.76
C GLU A 65 0.10 -5.64 38.81
N ASN A 66 1.09 -4.84 39.20
CA ASN A 66 0.95 -3.70 40.14
C ASN A 66 0.24 -4.09 41.44
N GLY A 67 0.64 -5.21 42.02
CA GLY A 67 0.05 -5.72 43.27
C GLY A 67 -1.33 -6.37 43.10
N THR A 68 -1.91 -6.34 41.92
CA THR A 68 -3.19 -6.96 41.60
C THR A 68 -2.99 -8.35 41.04
N THR A 69 -3.74 -9.31 41.54
CA THR A 69 -3.75 -10.68 41.01
C THR A 69 -5.07 -10.94 40.32
N THR A 70 -5.02 -11.36 39.05
CA THR A 70 -6.20 -11.75 38.25
C THR A 70 -6.09 -13.22 37.88
N ASP A 71 -7.02 -14.05 38.38
CA ASP A 71 -7.12 -15.45 38.01
C ASP A 71 -8.11 -15.63 36.87
N TYR A 72 -7.64 -16.21 35.81
CA TYR A 72 -8.47 -16.66 34.70
C TYR A 72 -8.79 -18.14 34.92
N LYS A 73 -9.94 -18.37 35.54
CA LYS A 73 -10.53 -19.69 35.73
C LYS A 73 -11.88 -19.69 35.02
N THR A 74 -12.15 -20.70 34.26
CA THR A 74 -13.46 -20.88 33.66
C THR A 74 -14.28 -21.81 34.51
N THR A 75 -15.56 -21.53 34.66
CA THR A 75 -16.52 -22.42 35.33
C THR A 75 -16.58 -23.79 34.67
N ASP A 76 -16.26 -23.84 33.37
CA ASP A 76 -16.30 -25.05 32.54
C ASP A 76 -14.91 -25.68 32.31
N GLY A 77 -13.89 -25.16 32.96
CA GLY A 77 -12.59 -25.81 33.15
C GLY A 77 -11.62 -25.81 31.98
N THR A 78 -11.80 -25.04 30.88
CA THR A 78 -11.01 -25.30 29.70
C THR A 78 -10.40 -24.05 29.03
N ILE A 79 -9.46 -23.42 29.73
CA ILE A 79 -8.48 -22.58 29.02
C ILE A 79 -7.48 -23.54 28.37
N GLY A 80 -7.32 -23.46 27.06
CA GLY A 80 -6.39 -24.30 26.33
C GLY A 80 -5.09 -23.57 26.01
N ILE A 81 -3.96 -24.29 26.10
CA ILE A 81 -2.65 -23.81 25.61
C ILE A 81 -2.05 -24.86 24.68
N ARG A 82 -1.43 -24.40 23.59
CA ARG A 82 -0.68 -25.22 22.64
C ARG A 82 0.50 -24.48 22.05
N GLY A 83 1.38 -25.20 21.39
CA GLY A 83 2.45 -24.60 20.56
C GLY A 83 1.89 -23.80 19.39
N ARG A 84 2.72 -22.91 18.84
CA ARG A 84 2.48 -22.14 17.59
C ARG A 84 3.79 -21.87 16.86
N GLY A 85 3.66 -21.26 15.68
CA GLY A 85 4.78 -20.84 14.83
C GLY A 85 5.30 -21.95 13.91
N ASN A 86 6.08 -21.58 12.93
CA ASN A 86 6.75 -22.48 11.99
C ASN A 86 8.20 -22.71 12.41
N SER A 87 9.14 -21.87 11.95
CA SER A 87 10.55 -21.92 12.33
C SER A 87 10.74 -21.74 13.85
N THR A 88 10.02 -20.81 14.46
CA THR A 88 10.07 -20.51 15.89
C THR A 88 9.59 -21.67 16.79
N TRP A 89 8.81 -22.61 16.26
CA TRP A 89 8.49 -23.84 16.99
C TRP A 89 9.70 -24.77 17.15
N GLY A 90 10.68 -24.66 16.23
CA GLY A 90 11.95 -25.35 16.33
C GLY A 90 12.89 -24.80 17.42
N ALA A 91 12.68 -23.55 17.85
CA ALA A 91 13.48 -22.89 18.86
C ALA A 91 13.40 -23.56 20.24
N ASP A 92 14.39 -23.39 21.11
CA ASP A 92 14.33 -23.86 22.51
C ASP A 92 13.30 -23.06 23.31
N LYS A 93 13.24 -21.74 23.10
CA LYS A 93 12.25 -20.84 23.65
C LYS A 93 10.97 -20.88 22.82
N LYS A 94 10.03 -21.75 23.17
CA LYS A 94 8.83 -22.05 22.41
C LYS A 94 7.78 -20.93 22.48
N PRO A 95 7.16 -20.53 21.36
CA PRO A 95 5.99 -19.67 21.36
C PRO A 95 4.71 -20.47 21.59
N TRP A 96 3.69 -19.82 22.20
CA TRP A 96 2.45 -20.45 22.59
C TRP A 96 1.22 -19.73 22.04
N ARG A 97 0.10 -20.46 21.96
CA ARG A 97 -1.24 -19.93 21.72
C ARG A 97 -2.15 -20.31 22.87
N ILE A 98 -2.82 -19.31 23.42
CA ILE A 98 -3.83 -19.48 24.45
C ILE A 98 -5.20 -19.34 23.82
N LYS A 99 -6.16 -20.22 24.20
CA LYS A 99 -7.55 -20.15 23.78
C LYS A 99 -8.45 -20.23 24.98
N PHE A 100 -9.26 -19.20 25.19
CA PHE A 100 -10.29 -19.14 26.21
C PHE A 100 -11.62 -19.67 25.66
N PRO A 101 -12.46 -20.30 26.48
CA PRO A 101 -13.82 -20.67 26.09
C PRO A 101 -14.68 -19.42 25.84
N GLU A 102 -14.41 -18.34 26.56
CA GLU A 102 -15.08 -17.05 26.42
C GLU A 102 -14.06 -15.93 26.08
N LYS A 103 -14.58 -14.83 25.52
CA LYS A 103 -13.72 -13.70 25.19
C LYS A 103 -13.17 -13.02 26.45
N GLN A 104 -11.88 -12.73 26.48
CA GLN A 104 -11.16 -12.05 27.57
C GLN A 104 -10.51 -10.75 27.08
N GLU A 105 -10.30 -9.81 27.99
CA GLU A 105 -9.63 -8.51 27.77
C GLU A 105 -8.23 -8.53 28.40
N LEU A 106 -7.31 -9.36 27.88
CA LEU A 106 -6.00 -9.55 28.51
C LEU A 106 -5.09 -8.29 28.44
N LEU A 107 -5.31 -7.41 27.49
CA LEU A 107 -4.49 -6.22 27.29
C LEU A 107 -5.15 -4.95 27.87
N GLY A 108 -6.37 -5.07 28.40
CA GLY A 108 -7.16 -3.96 28.95
C GLY A 108 -8.35 -3.58 28.05
N SER A 109 -9.25 -2.75 28.59
CA SER A 109 -10.55 -2.40 27.99
C SER A 109 -10.43 -1.61 26.67
N ASP A 110 -9.30 -0.94 26.44
CA ASP A 110 -9.08 -0.19 25.21
C ASP A 110 -8.74 -1.06 24.00
N TYR A 111 -8.42 -2.33 24.25
CA TYR A 111 -8.00 -3.31 23.26
C TYR A 111 -9.08 -4.35 22.94
N ALA A 112 -8.72 -5.35 22.19
CA ALA A 112 -9.66 -6.37 21.76
C ALA A 112 -10.11 -7.26 22.94
N LYS A 113 -11.39 -7.64 22.91
CA LYS A 113 -11.92 -8.74 23.71
C LYS A 113 -12.01 -9.98 22.84
N ALA A 114 -11.18 -10.98 23.13
CA ALA A 114 -10.99 -12.12 22.22
C ALA A 114 -10.83 -13.45 22.97
N LYS A 115 -11.05 -14.55 22.24
CA LYS A 115 -10.83 -15.90 22.76
C LYS A 115 -9.37 -16.34 22.59
N SER A 116 -8.74 -15.98 21.49
CA SER A 116 -7.39 -16.42 21.14
C SER A 116 -6.35 -15.32 21.33
N TRP A 117 -5.23 -15.69 21.95
CA TRP A 117 -4.10 -14.83 22.24
C TRP A 117 -2.81 -15.54 21.91
N THR A 118 -1.78 -14.78 21.51
CA THR A 118 -0.44 -15.30 21.25
C THR A 118 0.51 -14.95 22.37
N LEU A 119 1.41 -15.87 22.71
CA LEU A 119 2.61 -15.61 23.49
C LEU A 119 3.80 -15.77 22.56
N LEU A 120 4.28 -14.66 22.02
CA LEU A 120 5.46 -14.63 21.16
C LEU A 120 6.69 -14.76 22.02
N ALA A 121 7.56 -15.72 21.68
CA ALA A 121 8.78 -15.97 22.42
C ALA A 121 9.88 -14.95 22.10
N ASN A 122 9.83 -14.35 20.90
CA ASN A 122 10.89 -13.53 20.34
C ASN A 122 12.27 -14.23 20.45
N ALA A 123 12.29 -15.54 20.16
CA ALA A 123 13.47 -16.42 20.40
C ALA A 123 14.68 -15.93 19.58
N PHE A 124 14.46 -15.57 18.33
CA PHE A 124 15.48 -15.08 17.41
C PHE A 124 15.79 -13.58 17.58
N ASP A 125 14.97 -12.84 18.32
CA ASP A 125 15.18 -11.43 18.61
C ASP A 125 15.70 -11.19 20.02
N LYS A 126 17.01 -11.02 20.15
CA LYS A 126 17.65 -10.78 21.46
C LYS A 126 17.27 -9.44 22.07
N SER A 127 16.78 -8.48 21.29
CA SER A 127 16.22 -7.23 21.82
C SER A 127 14.83 -7.40 22.43
N LEU A 128 14.09 -8.45 22.02
CA LEU A 128 12.69 -8.72 22.37
C LEU A 128 11.66 -7.72 21.78
N MET A 129 12.11 -6.69 21.04
CA MET A 129 11.31 -5.51 20.72
C MET A 129 10.86 -5.39 19.26
N ARG A 130 11.44 -6.18 18.33
CA ARG A 130 11.24 -5.98 16.87
C ARG A 130 9.79 -6.07 16.43
N ASN A 131 9.07 -7.11 16.85
CA ASN A 131 7.64 -7.25 16.58
C ASN A 131 6.85 -6.05 17.13
N ALA A 132 7.11 -5.67 18.38
CA ALA A 132 6.47 -4.54 19.03
C ALA A 132 6.76 -3.21 18.33
N LEU A 133 8.03 -2.96 17.97
CA LEU A 133 8.46 -1.77 17.24
C LEU A 133 7.77 -1.68 15.87
N THR A 134 7.63 -2.80 15.17
CA THR A 134 6.93 -2.83 13.89
C THR A 134 5.45 -2.48 14.04
N TRP A 135 4.80 -2.85 15.12
CA TRP A 135 3.42 -2.43 15.37
C TRP A 135 3.31 -0.95 15.74
N HIS A 136 4.32 -0.38 16.41
CA HIS A 136 4.43 1.07 16.55
C HIS A 136 4.64 1.76 15.20
N LEU A 137 5.48 1.20 14.33
CA LEU A 137 5.68 1.69 12.97
C LEU A 137 4.37 1.64 12.17
N GLY A 138 3.65 0.50 12.21
CA GLY A 138 2.37 0.36 11.51
C GLY A 138 1.35 1.44 11.89
N LYS A 139 1.26 1.76 13.19
CA LYS A 139 0.44 2.90 13.68
C LYS A 139 0.94 4.24 13.15
N ALA A 140 2.26 4.45 13.16
CA ALA A 140 2.87 5.70 12.73
C ALA A 140 2.70 5.97 11.24
N VAL A 141 2.71 4.92 10.40
CA VAL A 141 2.46 5.05 8.96
C VAL A 141 0.97 5.08 8.62
N GLY A 142 0.08 4.75 9.56
CA GLY A 142 -1.37 4.82 9.38
C GLY A 142 -1.99 3.55 8.79
N LEU A 143 -1.55 2.36 9.21
CA LEU A 143 -2.27 1.13 8.94
C LEU A 143 -3.51 1.03 9.84
N ASP A 144 -4.62 0.52 9.30
CA ASP A 144 -5.92 0.47 9.98
C ASP A 144 -5.91 -0.40 11.24
N PHE A 145 -5.13 -1.47 11.20
CA PHE A 145 -4.97 -2.37 12.33
C PHE A 145 -3.49 -2.65 12.61
N CYS A 146 -3.13 -2.57 13.87
CA CYS A 146 -1.82 -2.99 14.39
C CYS A 146 -2.07 -3.79 15.67
N PRO A 147 -1.48 -4.98 15.82
CA PRO A 147 -1.66 -5.79 17.02
C PRO A 147 -1.29 -5.03 18.29
N ALA A 148 -2.10 -5.18 19.33
CA ALA A 148 -1.78 -4.71 20.66
C ALA A 148 -0.99 -5.81 21.41
N TYR A 149 -0.17 -5.40 22.38
CA TYR A 149 0.69 -6.30 23.11
C TYR A 149 1.00 -5.80 24.53
N LYS A 150 1.49 -6.73 25.38
CA LYS A 150 2.22 -6.46 26.63
C LYS A 150 3.42 -7.40 26.70
N PHE A 151 4.55 -6.90 27.21
CA PHE A 151 5.60 -7.81 27.69
C PHE A 151 5.19 -8.41 29.02
N VAL A 152 5.51 -9.67 29.22
CA VAL A 152 5.22 -10.40 30.48
C VAL A 152 6.37 -11.33 30.84
N ASP A 153 6.69 -11.42 32.11
CA ASP A 153 7.45 -12.55 32.61
C ASP A 153 6.57 -13.81 32.57
N LEU A 154 7.09 -14.89 31.99
CA LEU A 154 6.34 -16.14 31.93
C LEU A 154 6.90 -17.18 32.90
N TYR A 155 6.03 -17.66 33.79
CA TYR A 155 6.25 -18.88 34.55
C TYR A 155 5.30 -19.96 34.04
N MET A 156 5.87 -21.09 33.61
CA MET A 156 5.07 -22.23 33.18
C MET A 156 5.46 -23.45 34.02
N ASN A 157 4.45 -24.04 34.67
CA ASN A 157 4.62 -25.22 35.57
C ASN A 157 5.69 -25.00 36.66
N GLY A 158 5.80 -23.79 37.20
CA GLY A 158 6.77 -23.41 38.22
C GLY A 158 8.15 -23.06 37.71
N THR A 159 8.37 -23.09 36.41
CA THR A 159 9.67 -22.75 35.79
C THR A 159 9.60 -21.40 35.09
N TYR A 160 10.56 -20.53 35.35
CA TYR A 160 10.73 -19.27 34.63
C TYR A 160 11.12 -19.53 33.17
N LYS A 161 10.40 -18.91 32.25
CA LYS A 161 10.60 -19.06 30.80
C LYS A 161 11.13 -17.78 30.15
N GLY A 162 11.45 -16.75 30.94
CA GLY A 162 11.89 -15.46 30.42
C GLY A 162 10.72 -14.55 30.03
N VAL A 163 11.04 -13.49 29.30
CA VAL A 163 10.09 -12.52 28.81
C VAL A 163 9.36 -13.02 27.57
N TYR A 164 8.06 -12.90 27.57
CA TYR A 164 7.20 -13.17 26.42
C TYR A 164 6.42 -11.91 26.05
N GLN A 165 5.97 -11.86 24.82
CA GLN A 165 5.09 -10.81 24.33
C GLN A 165 3.68 -11.41 24.15
N ILE A 166 2.75 -11.12 25.09
CA ILE A 166 1.36 -11.47 24.87
C ILE A 166 0.75 -10.46 23.90
N SER A 167 0.08 -10.93 22.86
CA SER A 167 -0.43 -10.06 21.82
C SER A 167 -1.72 -10.54 21.18
N ASP A 168 -2.35 -9.62 20.45
CA ASP A 168 -3.42 -9.96 19.54
C ASP A 168 -3.00 -11.05 18.56
N GLN A 169 -3.94 -11.93 18.26
CA GLN A 169 -3.91 -12.79 17.08
C GLN A 169 -4.43 -11.98 15.88
N VAL A 170 -3.83 -12.12 14.71
CA VAL A 170 -4.42 -11.58 13.47
C VAL A 170 -5.64 -12.43 13.14
N GLU A 171 -6.81 -11.89 13.42
CA GLU A 171 -8.12 -12.52 13.18
C GLU A 171 -9.20 -11.45 13.01
N VAL A 172 -10.34 -11.86 12.45
CA VAL A 172 -11.50 -10.97 12.30
C VAL A 172 -12.19 -10.76 13.64
N ALA A 173 -12.09 -9.55 14.18
CA ALA A 173 -12.78 -9.15 15.40
C ALA A 173 -12.89 -7.62 15.53
N LYS A 174 -13.84 -7.16 16.38
CA LYS A 174 -13.86 -5.75 16.80
C LYS A 174 -12.54 -5.40 17.51
N LYS A 175 -11.90 -4.30 17.11
CA LYS A 175 -10.58 -3.85 17.58
C LYS A 175 -9.40 -4.76 17.17
N ARG A 176 -9.62 -5.71 16.26
CA ARG A 176 -8.63 -6.43 15.45
C ARG A 176 -8.90 -6.12 13.99
N VAL A 177 -8.64 -7.03 13.05
CA VAL A 177 -9.04 -6.76 11.67
C VAL A 177 -10.56 -6.65 11.61
N PHE A 178 -11.05 -5.42 11.41
CA PHE A 178 -12.47 -5.14 11.42
C PHE A 178 -13.06 -5.36 10.03
N LEU A 179 -13.89 -6.38 9.90
CA LEU A 179 -14.68 -6.68 8.72
C LEU A 179 -16.16 -6.50 9.05
N LYS A 180 -16.95 -6.03 8.09
CA LYS A 180 -18.39 -5.78 8.27
C LYS A 180 -19.16 -7.08 8.43
N ASP A 181 -18.86 -8.04 7.58
CA ASP A 181 -19.47 -9.36 7.57
C ASP A 181 -18.39 -10.45 7.50
N LYS A 182 -18.11 -11.07 8.63
CA LYS A 182 -17.13 -12.14 8.74
C LYS A 182 -17.46 -13.37 7.86
N ASN A 183 -18.68 -13.47 7.34
CA ASN A 183 -19.10 -14.60 6.50
C ASN A 183 -18.77 -14.40 5.03
N THR A 184 -18.57 -13.15 4.59
CA THR A 184 -18.34 -12.81 3.18
C THR A 184 -17.05 -12.03 2.95
N ASP A 185 -16.55 -11.34 3.98
CA ASP A 185 -15.36 -10.52 3.90
C ASP A 185 -14.09 -11.37 4.03
N TRP A 186 -13.01 -10.95 3.41
CA TRP A 186 -11.79 -11.74 3.33
C TRP A 186 -10.73 -11.24 4.31
N LEU A 187 -10.13 -12.15 5.06
CA LEU A 187 -8.84 -12.01 5.70
C LEU A 187 -7.91 -13.06 5.12
N LEU A 188 -6.78 -12.64 4.61
CA LEU A 188 -5.88 -13.43 3.79
C LEU A 188 -4.45 -13.29 4.30
N GLU A 189 -3.66 -14.36 4.17
CA GLU A 189 -2.22 -14.34 4.43
C GLU A 189 -1.47 -14.85 3.20
N TYR A 190 -0.61 -14.00 2.64
CA TYR A 190 0.23 -14.37 1.53
C TYR A 190 1.52 -15.04 2.02
N ALA A 191 1.95 -16.09 1.33
CA ALA A 191 3.28 -16.66 1.43
C ALA A 191 3.82 -17.10 0.07
N ASN A 192 5.11 -17.12 -0.07
CA ASN A 192 5.76 -17.51 -1.31
C ASN A 192 5.85 -19.04 -1.52
N SER A 193 5.65 -19.84 -0.49
CA SER A 193 5.73 -21.30 -0.50
C SER A 193 4.47 -21.94 0.03
N SER A 194 4.02 -23.02 -0.62
CA SER A 194 2.87 -23.82 -0.17
C SER A 194 3.09 -24.50 1.18
N ALA A 195 4.33 -24.71 1.58
CA ALA A 195 4.68 -25.29 2.89
C ALA A 195 4.50 -24.31 4.06
N LYS A 196 4.33 -23.02 3.77
CA LYS A 196 4.17 -21.96 4.78
C LYS A 196 2.71 -21.60 5.06
N VAL A 197 1.78 -22.09 4.24
CA VAL A 197 0.35 -21.80 4.35
C VAL A 197 -0.47 -23.08 4.46
N GLU A 198 -1.52 -23.00 5.26
CA GLU A 198 -2.47 -24.09 5.45
C GLU A 198 -3.62 -24.00 4.43
N ASP A 199 -4.36 -25.08 4.26
CA ASP A 199 -5.59 -25.05 3.48
C ASP A 199 -6.75 -24.50 4.37
N PRO A 200 -7.66 -23.73 3.81
CA PRO A 200 -7.86 -23.43 2.40
C PRO A 200 -6.94 -22.34 1.85
N LYS A 201 -6.37 -22.55 0.67
CA LYS A 201 -5.46 -21.60 0.01
C LYS A 201 -5.73 -21.46 -1.48
N VAL A 202 -5.27 -20.38 -2.05
CA VAL A 202 -5.23 -20.10 -3.49
C VAL A 202 -3.78 -20.18 -3.97
N ASN A 203 -3.54 -20.92 -5.05
CA ASN A 203 -2.32 -20.75 -5.84
C ASN A 203 -2.46 -19.46 -6.64
N TRP A 204 -1.74 -18.43 -6.27
CA TRP A 204 -1.77 -17.19 -7.00
C TRP A 204 -0.84 -17.26 -8.21
N THR A 205 -1.44 -17.48 -9.36
CA THR A 205 -0.74 -17.61 -10.65
C THR A 205 -1.44 -16.79 -11.72
N SER A 206 -0.70 -16.24 -12.65
CA SER A 206 -1.27 -15.58 -13.82
C SER A 206 -0.31 -15.64 -14.99
N LYS A 207 -0.84 -15.96 -16.19
CA LYS A 207 -0.06 -16.02 -17.45
C LYS A 207 1.23 -16.85 -17.34
N GLY A 208 1.20 -17.95 -16.60
CA GLY A 208 2.37 -18.81 -16.38
C GLY A 208 3.34 -18.36 -15.29
N TYR A 209 3.14 -17.17 -14.70
CA TYR A 209 3.90 -16.68 -13.57
C TYR A 209 3.24 -17.09 -12.25
N THR A 210 4.02 -17.55 -11.29
CA THR A 210 3.55 -17.89 -9.94
C THR A 210 3.98 -16.82 -8.95
N TYR A 211 3.01 -16.04 -8.46
CA TYR A 211 3.25 -15.04 -7.41
C TYR A 211 3.45 -15.64 -6.02
N GLY A 212 2.86 -16.80 -5.76
CA GLY A 212 2.91 -17.49 -4.47
C GLY A 212 1.58 -18.12 -4.10
N TYR A 213 1.28 -18.10 -2.82
CA TYR A 213 0.09 -18.73 -2.24
C TYR A 213 -0.61 -17.74 -1.33
N VAL A 214 -1.93 -17.81 -1.29
CA VAL A 214 -2.76 -16.99 -0.41
C VAL A 214 -3.61 -17.91 0.44
N GLU A 215 -3.33 -17.98 1.74
CA GLU A 215 -4.14 -18.70 2.71
C GLU A 215 -5.38 -17.87 3.04
N ILE A 216 -6.54 -18.54 3.11
CA ILE A 216 -7.80 -17.90 3.43
C ILE A 216 -8.05 -18.08 4.94
N LYS A 217 -7.82 -17.02 5.72
CA LYS A 217 -8.08 -16.99 7.16
C LYS A 217 -9.54 -16.64 7.49
N ASN A 218 -10.24 -16.04 6.55
CA ASN A 218 -11.68 -15.73 6.61
C ASN A 218 -12.20 -15.49 5.18
N PRO A 219 -13.40 -15.98 4.81
CA PRO A 219 -14.31 -16.74 5.64
C PRO A 219 -13.86 -18.19 5.88
N GLU A 220 -14.35 -18.79 6.96
CA GLU A 220 -14.14 -20.20 7.29
C GLU A 220 -15.50 -20.93 7.30
N ASP A 221 -15.50 -22.21 6.95
CA ASP A 221 -16.65 -23.07 7.14
C ASP A 221 -16.76 -23.43 8.64
N ASP A 222 -17.96 -23.37 9.22
CA ASP A 222 -18.23 -23.61 10.64
C ASP A 222 -19.41 -24.58 10.79
N GLY A 223 -19.11 -25.84 11.00
CA GLY A 223 -20.10 -26.92 11.07
C GLY A 223 -20.91 -27.03 9.79
N ASP A 224 -22.24 -26.90 9.88
CA ASP A 224 -23.13 -26.94 8.70
C ASP A 224 -23.18 -25.63 7.90
N LYS A 225 -22.42 -24.61 8.33
CA LYS A 225 -22.36 -23.31 7.65
C LYS A 225 -21.16 -23.25 6.73
N HIS A 226 -21.42 -23.29 5.45
CA HIS A 226 -20.40 -23.31 4.41
C HIS A 226 -20.13 -21.89 3.85
N TYR A 227 -19.58 -20.99 4.68
CA TYR A 227 -19.29 -19.60 4.29
C TYR A 227 -18.18 -19.49 3.23
N LEU A 228 -17.22 -20.40 3.25
CA LEU A 228 -16.13 -20.44 2.29
C LEU A 228 -16.49 -21.24 1.03
N THR A 229 -17.05 -22.44 1.23
CA THR A 229 -17.27 -23.42 0.15
C THR A 229 -18.70 -23.39 -0.43
N GLY A 230 -19.67 -22.87 0.36
CA GLY A 230 -21.06 -22.75 -0.08
C GLY A 230 -21.26 -21.68 -1.15
N GLU A 231 -22.29 -21.86 -1.97
CA GLU A 231 -22.63 -20.90 -3.01
C GLU A 231 -23.19 -19.60 -2.41
N LEU A 232 -22.61 -18.48 -2.85
CA LEU A 232 -23.12 -17.13 -2.57
C LEU A 232 -24.28 -16.79 -3.53
N PRO A 233 -25.01 -15.68 -3.31
CA PRO A 233 -26.12 -15.28 -4.21
C PRO A 233 -25.75 -15.12 -5.68
N ASN A 234 -24.46 -15.00 -6.02
CA ASN A 234 -23.97 -14.93 -7.39
C ASN A 234 -23.68 -16.32 -7.99
N GLY A 235 -24.03 -17.42 -7.32
CA GLY A 235 -23.86 -18.79 -7.81
C GLY A 235 -22.45 -19.37 -7.70
N VAL A 236 -21.52 -18.70 -6.98
CA VAL A 236 -20.16 -19.22 -6.77
C VAL A 236 -19.76 -19.04 -5.30
N SER A 237 -18.85 -19.89 -4.82
CA SER A 237 -18.37 -19.81 -3.43
C SER A 237 -17.38 -18.63 -3.22
N ALA A 238 -17.19 -18.26 -1.96
CA ALA A 238 -16.18 -17.25 -1.60
C ALA A 238 -14.78 -17.69 -2.05
N GLN A 239 -14.43 -18.96 -1.90
CA GLN A 239 -13.15 -19.52 -2.36
C GLN A 239 -12.94 -19.33 -3.86
N VAL A 240 -13.96 -19.56 -4.68
CA VAL A 240 -13.90 -19.35 -6.13
C VAL A 240 -13.74 -17.85 -6.45
N ASN A 241 -14.45 -16.98 -5.73
CA ASN A 241 -14.32 -15.53 -5.93
C ASN A 241 -12.90 -15.04 -5.58
N ILE A 242 -12.33 -15.53 -4.47
CA ILE A 242 -10.96 -15.19 -4.07
C ILE A 242 -9.97 -15.68 -5.13
N ASN A 243 -10.13 -16.93 -5.61
CA ASN A 243 -9.29 -17.48 -6.65
C ASN A 243 -9.32 -16.63 -7.94
N ARG A 244 -10.52 -16.27 -8.43
CA ARG A 244 -10.69 -15.41 -9.60
C ARG A 244 -10.11 -14.02 -9.40
N PHE A 245 -10.27 -13.45 -8.21
CA PHE A 245 -9.70 -12.14 -7.91
C PHE A 245 -8.17 -12.14 -8.03
N PHE A 246 -7.50 -13.13 -7.45
CA PHE A 246 -6.04 -13.21 -7.49
C PHE A 246 -5.51 -13.62 -8.87
N ASN A 247 -6.12 -14.61 -9.52
CA ASN A 247 -5.58 -15.17 -10.74
C ASN A 247 -6.02 -14.43 -12.02
N ASP A 248 -7.33 -14.13 -12.11
CA ASP A 248 -7.91 -13.59 -13.34
C ASP A 248 -7.99 -12.06 -13.34
N THR A 249 -7.85 -11.43 -12.16
CA THR A 249 -8.02 -9.99 -12.03
C THR A 249 -6.73 -9.31 -11.57
N LEU A 250 -6.32 -9.44 -10.29
CA LEU A 250 -5.17 -8.75 -9.74
C LEU A 250 -3.85 -9.27 -10.33
N GLY A 251 -3.68 -10.59 -10.44
CA GLY A 251 -2.48 -11.19 -10.99
C GLY A 251 -2.23 -10.79 -12.44
N VAL A 252 -3.30 -10.67 -13.24
CA VAL A 252 -3.20 -10.17 -14.62
C VAL A 252 -2.73 -8.72 -14.65
N ARG A 253 -3.18 -7.88 -13.69
CA ARG A 253 -2.81 -6.47 -13.63
C ARG A 253 -1.39 -6.23 -13.09
N LEU A 254 -0.91 -7.11 -12.22
CA LEU A 254 0.44 -7.01 -11.64
C LEU A 254 1.51 -7.78 -12.42
N HIS A 255 1.16 -8.46 -13.50
CA HIS A 255 2.09 -9.30 -14.25
C HIS A 255 3.25 -8.46 -14.81
N PRO A 256 4.53 -8.82 -14.55
CA PRO A 256 5.69 -8.00 -14.93
C PRO A 256 5.80 -7.78 -16.44
N ASP A 257 5.38 -8.76 -17.27
CA ASP A 257 5.43 -8.68 -18.73
C ASP A 257 4.20 -8.00 -19.34
N THR A 258 3.20 -7.71 -18.53
CA THR A 258 2.05 -6.92 -18.98
C THR A 258 2.33 -5.45 -18.79
N TYR A 259 3.14 -4.87 -19.63
CA TYR A 259 2.96 -3.46 -20.02
C TYR A 259 1.59 -3.32 -20.70
N SER A 260 0.56 -3.87 -20.04
CA SER A 260 -0.78 -3.74 -20.54
C SER A 260 -1.17 -2.28 -20.38
N VAL A 261 -1.78 -1.79 -21.40
CA VAL A 261 -2.46 -0.49 -21.49
C VAL A 261 -3.23 -0.12 -20.23
N ASP A 262 -3.56 -1.10 -19.40
CA ASP A 262 -4.36 -0.97 -18.20
C ASP A 262 -3.59 -0.92 -16.87
N PHE A 263 -2.32 -1.29 -16.80
CA PHE A 263 -1.58 -1.38 -15.52
C PHE A 263 -1.59 -0.05 -14.75
N GLN A 264 -1.25 1.04 -15.42
CA GLN A 264 -1.18 2.38 -14.83
C GLN A 264 -2.51 3.13 -14.85
N ASN A 265 -3.56 2.54 -15.41
CA ASN A 265 -4.88 3.18 -15.46
C ASN A 265 -5.53 3.13 -14.06
N PRO A 266 -5.92 4.27 -13.48
CA PRO A 266 -6.52 4.31 -12.16
C PRO A 266 -7.89 3.61 -12.06
N ILE A 267 -8.59 3.44 -13.19
CA ILE A 267 -9.94 2.88 -13.24
C ILE A 267 -9.92 1.39 -13.57
N THR A 268 -8.99 0.93 -14.42
CA THR A 268 -8.95 -0.45 -14.92
C THR A 268 -7.69 -1.20 -14.47
N GLY A 269 -6.67 -0.50 -13.96
CA GLY A 269 -5.41 -1.07 -13.49
C GLY A 269 -5.48 -1.56 -12.04
N TYR A 270 -4.30 -1.82 -11.45
CA TYR A 270 -4.20 -2.31 -10.07
C TYR A 270 -4.79 -1.34 -9.04
N ARG A 271 -4.73 -0.02 -9.29
CA ARG A 271 -5.27 1.02 -8.39
C ARG A 271 -6.79 0.97 -8.24
N ALA A 272 -7.49 0.37 -9.20
CA ALA A 272 -8.94 0.10 -9.05
C ALA A 272 -9.21 -1.06 -8.09
N LEU A 273 -8.27 -1.97 -7.93
CA LEU A 273 -8.42 -3.23 -7.20
C LEU A 273 -7.86 -3.18 -5.78
N VAL A 274 -6.83 -2.35 -5.56
CA VAL A 274 -6.08 -2.26 -4.31
C VAL A 274 -6.30 -0.89 -3.67
N ASP A 275 -6.47 -0.86 -2.35
CA ASP A 275 -6.42 0.40 -1.60
C ASP A 275 -4.99 0.94 -1.62
N THR A 276 -4.83 2.08 -2.26
CA THR A 276 -3.51 2.63 -2.55
C THR A 276 -2.82 3.21 -1.33
N ALA A 277 -3.58 3.69 -0.36
CA ALA A 277 -3.01 4.23 0.88
C ALA A 277 -2.43 3.10 1.74
N SER A 278 -3.18 2.02 1.93
CA SER A 278 -2.71 0.85 2.66
C SER A 278 -1.52 0.17 1.97
N LEU A 279 -1.54 0.04 0.63
CA LEU A 279 -0.42 -0.51 -0.14
C LEU A 279 0.86 0.32 0.07
N ILE A 280 0.79 1.64 -0.05
CA ILE A 280 1.95 2.52 0.10
C ILE A 280 2.46 2.51 1.55
N ASN A 281 1.57 2.61 2.54
CA ASN A 281 1.93 2.58 3.95
C ASN A 281 2.57 1.24 4.35
N TRP A 282 1.98 0.12 3.91
CA TRP A 282 2.55 -1.21 4.10
C TRP A 282 3.92 -1.34 3.44
N TYR A 283 4.05 -0.92 2.18
CA TYR A 283 5.30 -1.00 1.43
C TYR A 283 6.41 -0.18 2.11
N ILE A 284 6.13 1.06 2.49
CA ILE A 284 7.09 1.91 3.21
C ILE A 284 7.50 1.27 4.53
N ALA A 285 6.55 0.72 5.29
CA ALA A 285 6.86 0.05 6.55
C ALA A 285 7.75 -1.17 6.32
N THR A 286 7.46 -2.00 5.33
CA THR A 286 8.28 -3.16 4.96
C THR A 286 9.69 -2.75 4.54
N GLU A 287 9.85 -1.65 3.82
CA GLU A 287 11.18 -1.11 3.47
C GLU A 287 11.92 -0.56 4.70
N ILE A 288 11.22 0.03 5.68
CA ILE A 288 11.82 0.52 6.93
C ILE A 288 12.30 -0.65 7.78
N THR A 289 11.48 -1.68 7.95
CA THR A 289 11.84 -2.87 8.73
C THR A 289 13.01 -3.62 8.10
N ALA A 290 13.14 -3.53 6.78
CA ALA A 290 14.12 -4.27 5.99
C ALA A 290 14.16 -5.75 6.40
N ASN A 291 13.00 -6.32 6.69
CA ASN A 291 12.86 -7.71 7.01
C ASN A 291 13.11 -8.53 5.74
N TRP A 292 14.14 -9.39 5.75
CA TRP A 292 14.43 -10.23 4.58
C TRP A 292 13.26 -11.17 4.25
N ASP A 293 12.44 -11.49 5.26
CA ASP A 293 11.22 -12.28 5.15
C ASP A 293 9.96 -11.39 4.92
N GLY A 294 10.15 -10.08 4.71
CA GLY A 294 9.06 -9.09 4.66
C GLY A 294 8.06 -9.25 3.51
N PHE A 295 8.36 -10.11 2.53
CA PHE A 295 7.41 -10.52 1.49
C PHE A 295 6.84 -11.92 1.74
N TYR A 296 6.99 -12.46 2.96
CA TYR A 296 6.24 -13.59 3.50
C TYR A 296 5.20 -13.08 4.49
N SER A 297 4.31 -13.91 4.95
CA SER A 297 3.31 -13.58 5.98
C SER A 297 2.64 -12.21 5.78
N VAL A 298 2.39 -11.83 4.51
CA VAL A 298 1.75 -10.56 4.17
C VAL A 298 0.25 -10.68 4.34
N TYR A 299 -0.27 -10.03 5.36
CA TYR A 299 -1.70 -9.99 5.58
C TYR A 299 -2.39 -9.00 4.67
N MET A 300 -3.57 -9.39 4.19
CA MET A 300 -4.45 -8.56 3.37
C MET A 300 -5.90 -8.80 3.78
N TYR A 301 -6.76 -7.82 3.58
CA TYR A 301 -8.19 -7.97 3.85
C TYR A 301 -9.03 -7.20 2.83
N LYS A 302 -10.27 -7.66 2.64
CA LYS A 302 -11.17 -7.09 1.64
C LYS A 302 -12.63 -7.39 1.99
N THR A 303 -13.50 -6.41 1.83
CA THR A 303 -14.94 -6.67 1.74
C THR A 303 -15.34 -6.93 0.28
N PRO A 304 -16.44 -7.60 -0.03
CA PRO A 304 -16.80 -7.99 -1.41
C PRO A 304 -16.78 -6.84 -2.41
N TYR A 305 -17.23 -5.66 -2.01
CA TYR A 305 -17.36 -4.48 -2.87
C TYR A 305 -16.30 -3.40 -2.61
N SER A 306 -15.27 -3.70 -1.80
CA SER A 306 -14.15 -2.79 -1.53
C SER A 306 -12.93 -3.15 -2.35
N LYS A 307 -11.89 -2.32 -2.24
CA LYS A 307 -10.54 -2.64 -2.69
C LYS A 307 -9.88 -3.63 -1.72
N LEU A 308 -8.79 -4.26 -2.16
CA LEU A 308 -7.92 -5.07 -1.31
C LEU A 308 -7.03 -4.15 -0.48
N TYR A 309 -7.00 -4.31 0.83
CA TYR A 309 -6.15 -3.59 1.77
C TYR A 309 -4.95 -4.42 2.17
N PHE A 310 -3.80 -3.78 2.39
CA PHE A 310 -2.57 -4.39 2.88
C PHE A 310 -2.38 -4.13 4.38
N GLY A 311 -1.93 -5.13 5.11
CA GLY A 311 -1.77 -5.11 6.57
C GLY A 311 -2.67 -6.11 7.27
N PRO A 312 -2.45 -6.30 8.60
CA PRO A 312 -1.40 -5.70 9.43
C PRO A 312 0.00 -6.26 9.15
N LEU A 313 1.04 -5.58 9.68
CA LEU A 313 2.39 -6.11 9.73
C LEU A 313 2.47 -7.25 10.76
N TRP A 314 3.17 -8.31 10.40
CA TRP A 314 3.29 -9.52 11.21
C TRP A 314 4.60 -10.26 10.93
N ASP A 315 5.11 -11.01 11.92
CA ASP A 315 6.29 -11.88 11.81
C ASP A 315 7.59 -11.10 11.52
N GLU A 316 7.88 -10.13 12.38
CA GLU A 316 8.94 -9.15 12.18
C GLU A 316 10.14 -9.35 13.14
N ASP A 317 10.32 -10.54 13.68
CA ASP A 317 11.44 -10.86 14.58
C ASP A 317 12.82 -10.91 13.86
N LEU A 318 12.83 -11.07 12.55
CA LEU A 318 14.03 -11.00 11.69
C LEU A 318 14.29 -9.61 11.08
N ALA A 319 13.45 -8.61 11.43
CA ALA A 319 13.56 -7.24 10.93
C ALA A 319 14.72 -6.46 11.57
N TYR A 320 14.91 -5.22 11.07
CA TYR A 320 15.83 -4.21 11.61
C TYR A 320 17.27 -4.73 11.78
N GLY A 321 17.79 -5.37 10.75
CA GLY A 321 19.16 -5.83 10.73
C GLY A 321 19.43 -7.07 11.58
N ASN A 322 18.43 -7.78 12.06
CA ASN A 322 18.57 -9.02 12.83
C ASN A 322 18.92 -10.24 11.98
N HIS A 323 19.57 -10.03 10.84
CA HIS A 323 19.97 -11.12 9.96
C HIS A 323 21.34 -10.81 9.38
N THR A 324 22.27 -11.78 9.39
CA THR A 324 23.64 -11.55 8.94
C THR A 324 23.82 -11.81 7.46
N GLU A 325 24.79 -11.08 6.89
CA GLU A 325 25.34 -11.32 5.56
C GLU A 325 25.86 -12.75 5.33
N THR A 326 26.13 -13.53 6.37
CA THR A 326 26.76 -14.85 6.22
C THR A 326 25.84 -15.89 5.58
N TYR A 327 24.54 -15.82 5.88
CA TYR A 327 23.54 -16.59 5.15
C TYR A 327 23.34 -16.01 3.76
N ASP A 328 23.48 -14.71 3.65
CA ASP A 328 23.28 -13.93 2.44
C ASP A 328 24.36 -14.15 1.38
N ARG A 329 25.60 -14.54 1.75
CA ARG A 329 26.64 -14.79 0.74
C ARG A 329 26.25 -15.85 -0.29
N ASN A 330 25.38 -16.77 0.07
CA ASN A 330 24.83 -17.75 -0.85
C ASN A 330 23.53 -17.27 -1.53
N TYR A 331 22.78 -16.38 -0.90
CA TYR A 331 21.49 -15.86 -1.35
C TYR A 331 21.55 -14.39 -1.79
N PHE A 332 22.50 -13.61 -1.25
CA PHE A 332 22.72 -12.19 -1.51
C PHE A 332 24.21 -11.94 -1.79
N PRO A 333 24.67 -12.12 -3.03
CA PRO A 333 26.11 -12.11 -3.35
C PRO A 333 26.85 -10.80 -3.07
N SER A 334 26.16 -9.70 -2.77
CA SER A 334 26.75 -8.36 -2.82
C SER A 334 26.99 -7.68 -1.46
N GLY A 335 26.73 -8.31 -0.32
CA GLY A 335 26.99 -7.68 1.01
C GLY A 335 26.21 -6.40 1.32
N ASP A 336 25.35 -5.93 0.43
CA ASP A 336 24.70 -4.61 0.46
C ASP A 336 23.19 -4.70 0.67
N PHE A 337 22.70 -5.70 1.42
CA PHE A 337 21.27 -5.93 1.59
C PHE A 337 20.53 -4.69 2.07
N TYR A 338 21.09 -4.01 3.07
CA TYR A 338 20.49 -2.80 3.65
C TYR A 338 20.80 -1.53 2.87
N ASP A 339 21.67 -1.61 1.88
CA ASP A 339 22.04 -0.52 0.99
C ASP A 339 21.14 -0.39 -0.24
N LYS A 340 20.14 -1.27 -0.37
CA LYS A 340 19.16 -1.31 -1.45
C LYS A 340 17.73 -1.29 -0.89
N LEU A 341 16.77 -1.05 -1.77
CA LEU A 341 15.38 -1.37 -1.48
C LEU A 341 15.21 -2.91 -1.44
N LEU A 342 14.32 -3.40 -0.59
CA LEU A 342 14.05 -4.84 -0.51
C LEU A 342 13.63 -5.43 -1.85
N CYS A 343 12.87 -4.68 -2.65
CA CYS A 343 12.45 -5.10 -3.97
C CYS A 343 13.59 -5.16 -5.00
N GLU A 344 14.76 -4.56 -4.72
CA GLU A 344 15.93 -4.53 -5.62
C GLU A 344 17.00 -5.56 -5.27
N ASN A 345 16.84 -6.25 -4.14
CA ASN A 345 17.79 -7.28 -3.75
C ASN A 345 17.73 -8.45 -4.73
N ASN A 346 18.82 -8.61 -5.49
CA ASN A 346 18.97 -9.73 -6.42
C ASN A 346 19.33 -10.99 -5.63
N PHE A 347 18.52 -12.01 -5.80
CA PHE A 347 18.83 -13.37 -5.34
C PHE A 347 19.73 -14.06 -6.34
N ASN A 348 20.64 -14.90 -5.84
CA ASN A 348 21.47 -15.72 -6.70
C ASN A 348 20.58 -16.75 -7.43
N GLU A 349 20.43 -16.61 -8.74
CA GLU A 349 19.63 -17.48 -9.59
C GLU A 349 20.06 -18.96 -9.50
N SER A 350 21.28 -19.25 -9.10
CA SER A 350 21.82 -20.61 -9.00
C SER A 350 21.24 -21.45 -7.85
N VAL A 351 20.51 -20.85 -6.92
CA VAL A 351 19.97 -21.52 -5.73
C VAL A 351 18.46 -21.79 -5.82
N GLY A 352 17.89 -21.79 -7.01
CA GLY A 352 16.47 -22.08 -7.21
C GLY A 352 15.55 -20.94 -6.75
N VAL A 353 15.91 -19.76 -7.11
CA VAL A 353 15.34 -18.43 -6.80
C VAL A 353 13.83 -18.32 -6.94
N ASN A 354 13.23 -19.13 -7.77
CA ASN A 354 11.79 -19.05 -8.04
C ASN A 354 10.88 -19.35 -6.83
N SER A 355 11.44 -19.78 -5.69
CA SER A 355 10.64 -20.13 -4.52
C SER A 355 10.58 -19.07 -3.42
N TYR A 356 11.56 -18.14 -3.33
CA TYR A 356 11.70 -17.32 -2.13
C TYR A 356 11.15 -15.87 -2.19
N ARG A 357 11.00 -15.25 -3.37
CA ARG A 357 10.49 -13.86 -3.47
C ARG A 357 9.64 -13.61 -4.71
N ARG A 358 8.60 -14.37 -4.84
CA ARG A 358 7.71 -14.31 -6.00
C ARG A 358 6.91 -13.00 -6.11
N LEU A 359 6.73 -12.28 -4.99
CA LEU A 359 6.05 -10.99 -5.00
C LEU A 359 6.99 -9.83 -5.43
N GLN A 360 8.30 -10.01 -5.29
CA GLN A 360 9.27 -8.96 -5.62
C GLN A 360 9.19 -8.42 -7.05
N PRO A 361 9.05 -9.25 -8.09
CA PRO A 361 8.87 -8.75 -9.45
C PRO A 361 7.62 -7.89 -9.62
N ALA A 362 6.52 -8.23 -8.93
CA ALA A 362 5.31 -7.42 -8.94
C ALA A 362 5.54 -6.06 -8.26
N ILE A 363 6.27 -6.03 -7.14
CA ILE A 363 6.64 -4.78 -6.47
C ILE A 363 7.57 -3.93 -7.36
N ASN A 364 8.58 -4.55 -8.01
CA ASN A 364 9.41 -3.84 -8.98
C ASN A 364 8.60 -3.30 -10.16
N HIS A 365 7.56 -4.04 -10.57
CA HIS A 365 6.66 -3.56 -11.61
C HIS A 365 5.83 -2.36 -11.15
N LEU A 366 5.40 -2.30 -9.88
CA LEU A 366 4.73 -1.12 -9.31
C LEU A 366 5.61 0.14 -9.43
N TRP A 367 6.92 0.02 -9.23
CA TRP A 367 7.86 1.12 -9.39
C TRP A 367 7.95 1.67 -10.82
N THR A 368 7.50 0.93 -11.83
CA THR A 368 7.39 1.44 -13.20
C THR A 368 6.16 2.33 -13.40
N ASP A 369 5.23 2.37 -12.44
CA ASP A 369 4.15 3.35 -12.42
C ASP A 369 4.65 4.65 -11.78
N PRO A 370 4.73 5.75 -12.54
CA PRO A 370 5.13 7.06 -12.04
C PRO A 370 4.30 7.53 -10.85
N TRP A 371 3.02 7.20 -10.85
CA TRP A 371 2.14 7.53 -9.75
C TRP A 371 2.59 6.83 -8.46
N PHE A 372 2.88 5.52 -8.52
CA PHE A 372 3.32 4.76 -7.35
C PHE A 372 4.64 5.28 -6.79
N ALA A 373 5.65 5.46 -7.66
CA ALA A 373 6.96 5.97 -7.26
C ALA A 373 6.87 7.34 -6.58
N ASN A 374 6.08 8.26 -7.16
CA ASN A 374 5.88 9.58 -6.56
C ASN A 374 5.08 9.50 -5.25
N ALA A 375 4.06 8.66 -5.18
CA ALA A 375 3.25 8.48 -3.97
C ALA A 375 4.08 7.90 -2.81
N VAL A 376 4.94 6.91 -3.06
CA VAL A 376 5.89 6.38 -2.07
C VAL A 376 6.85 7.49 -1.59
N ARG A 377 7.46 8.23 -2.53
CA ARG A 377 8.38 9.32 -2.22
C ARG A 377 7.72 10.40 -1.37
N MET A 378 6.57 10.90 -1.78
CA MET A 378 5.85 11.97 -1.08
C MET A 378 5.40 11.51 0.31
N ARG A 379 4.86 10.31 0.42
CA ARG A 379 4.43 9.76 1.70
C ARG A 379 5.59 9.54 2.65
N TYR A 380 6.73 9.02 2.17
CA TYR A 380 7.93 8.85 2.98
C TYR A 380 8.44 10.18 3.53
N LYS A 381 8.57 11.22 2.69
CA LYS A 381 8.97 12.56 3.12
C LYS A 381 7.98 13.18 4.12
N GLN A 382 6.69 12.98 3.92
CA GLN A 382 5.66 13.40 4.86
C GLN A 382 5.85 12.72 6.23
N LEU A 383 6.08 11.41 6.27
CA LEU A 383 6.31 10.66 7.50
C LEU A 383 7.54 11.14 8.26
N LEU A 384 8.65 11.44 7.55
CA LEU A 384 9.84 12.03 8.15
C LEU A 384 9.54 13.42 8.75
N ALA A 385 8.82 14.26 8.03
CA ALA A 385 8.41 15.59 8.50
C ALA A 385 7.45 15.52 9.69
N GLU A 386 6.62 14.48 9.79
CA GLU A 386 5.76 14.17 10.92
C GLU A 386 6.52 13.58 12.12
N GLY A 387 7.85 13.48 12.04
CA GLY A 387 8.72 13.02 13.12
C GLY A 387 8.74 11.50 13.30
N LEU A 388 8.61 10.72 12.23
CA LEU A 388 8.61 9.26 12.27
C LEU A 388 9.80 8.69 13.06
N GLN A 389 11.01 9.19 12.81
CA GLN A 389 12.20 8.74 13.55
C GLN A 389 12.04 8.93 15.07
N ASN A 390 11.58 10.10 15.49
CA ASN A 390 11.40 10.38 16.91
C ASN A 390 10.32 9.49 17.54
N LYS A 391 9.23 9.20 16.80
CA LYS A 391 8.17 8.28 17.25
C LYS A 391 8.71 6.87 17.47
N LEU A 392 9.53 6.35 16.56
CA LEU A 392 10.13 5.02 16.67
C LEU A 392 11.16 4.95 17.81
N LEU A 393 12.03 5.95 17.93
CA LEU A 393 13.02 6.01 19.01
C LEU A 393 12.36 6.15 20.38
N ALA A 394 11.27 6.91 20.49
CA ALA A 394 10.47 6.99 21.71
C ALA A 394 9.82 5.65 22.05
N GLY A 395 9.33 4.92 21.03
CA GLY A 395 8.82 3.57 21.21
C GLY A 395 9.88 2.63 21.77
N ILE A 396 11.10 2.63 21.21
CA ILE A 396 12.23 1.84 21.72
C ILE A 396 12.58 2.26 23.16
N ALA A 397 12.62 3.56 23.46
CA ALA A 397 12.92 4.05 24.81
C ALA A 397 11.89 3.54 25.82
N SER A 398 10.59 3.64 25.51
CA SER A 398 9.53 3.13 26.38
C SER A 398 9.59 1.61 26.57
N MET A 399 9.94 0.85 25.54
CA MET A 399 10.13 -0.60 25.68
C MET A 399 11.38 -0.94 26.49
N ASN A 400 12.47 -0.14 26.38
CA ASN A 400 13.65 -0.30 27.22
C ASN A 400 13.35 -0.07 28.69
N GLU A 401 12.54 0.94 29.02
CA GLU A 401 12.09 1.16 30.41
C GLU A 401 11.33 -0.06 30.96
N GLN A 402 10.46 -0.65 30.15
CA GLN A 402 9.71 -1.85 30.52
C GLN A 402 10.60 -3.09 30.68
N LEU A 403 11.67 -3.20 29.90
CA LEU A 403 12.52 -4.38 29.84
C LEU A 403 13.86 -4.21 30.59
N VAL A 404 14.07 -3.11 31.31
CA VAL A 404 15.35 -2.74 31.89
C VAL A 404 15.93 -3.82 32.80
N ASN A 405 15.09 -4.49 33.59
CA ASN A 405 15.46 -5.61 34.46
C ASN A 405 15.15 -6.97 33.84
N ALA A 406 14.00 -7.11 33.22
CA ALA A 406 13.54 -8.39 32.66
C ALA A 406 14.31 -8.80 31.38
N GLY A 407 14.79 -7.82 30.59
CA GLY A 407 15.55 -8.09 29.37
C GLY A 407 16.88 -8.81 29.61
N PRO A 408 17.73 -8.29 30.51
CA PRO A 408 18.97 -8.99 30.93
C PRO A 408 18.72 -10.39 31.49
N ASP A 409 17.71 -10.57 32.34
CA ASP A 409 17.37 -11.86 32.94
C ASP A 409 16.87 -12.86 31.90
N ASN A 410 16.09 -12.38 30.92
CA ASN A 410 15.70 -13.20 29.77
C ASN A 410 16.92 -13.61 28.95
N PHE A 411 17.86 -12.68 28.71
CA PHE A 411 19.07 -12.95 27.94
C PHE A 411 19.92 -14.03 28.61
N GLU A 412 20.17 -13.93 29.91
CA GLU A 412 20.95 -14.93 30.65
C GLU A 412 20.21 -16.29 30.72
N THR A 413 18.87 -16.31 30.82
CA THR A 413 18.06 -17.54 30.82
C THR A 413 18.22 -18.33 29.51
N TRP A 414 18.37 -17.65 28.39
CA TRP A 414 18.44 -18.24 27.04
C TRP A 414 19.79 -18.05 26.36
N LYS A 415 20.84 -17.74 27.12
CA LYS A 415 22.21 -17.53 26.63
C LYS A 415 22.74 -18.76 25.93
N GLY A 416 23.29 -18.59 24.72
CA GLY A 416 23.80 -19.67 23.88
C GLY A 416 22.72 -20.62 23.35
N LYS A 417 21.44 -20.25 23.47
CA LYS A 417 20.32 -20.96 22.88
C LYS A 417 19.58 -20.06 21.93
N ASP A 418 19.01 -20.67 20.88
CA ASP A 418 18.26 -19.95 19.87
C ASP A 418 19.02 -18.74 19.26
N ASP A 419 20.35 -18.83 19.29
CA ASP A 419 21.17 -17.88 18.56
C ASP A 419 20.93 -18.14 17.09
N ASP A 420 20.21 -17.24 16.45
CA ASP A 420 20.13 -17.26 14.99
C ASP A 420 21.56 -17.13 14.47
N PRO A 421 22.11 -18.17 13.80
CA PRO A 421 23.47 -18.11 13.28
C PRO A 421 23.64 -16.97 12.27
N TYR A 422 22.55 -16.40 11.83
CA TYR A 422 22.46 -15.32 10.86
C TYR A 422 22.28 -13.93 11.50
N SER A 423 22.04 -13.86 12.80
CA SER A 423 22.04 -12.60 13.53
C SER A 423 23.48 -12.10 13.75
N PRO A 424 23.79 -10.80 13.55
CA PRO A 424 25.10 -10.23 13.84
C PRO A 424 25.59 -10.57 15.24
N GLU A 425 26.88 -10.86 15.38
CA GLU A 425 27.46 -11.25 16.69
C GLU A 425 27.18 -10.19 17.77
N GLU A 426 27.24 -8.91 17.40
CA GLU A 426 26.95 -7.80 18.30
C GLU A 426 25.53 -7.79 18.87
N TYR A 427 24.54 -8.36 18.16
CA TYR A 427 23.19 -8.52 18.69
C TYR A 427 23.07 -9.67 19.70
N ARG A 428 24.08 -10.55 19.76
CA ARG A 428 24.09 -11.76 20.60
C ARG A 428 24.95 -11.63 21.86
N LYS A 429 25.56 -10.48 22.11
CA LYS A 429 26.46 -10.27 23.26
C LYS A 429 25.72 -9.99 24.56
N SER A 430 24.71 -9.15 24.50
CA SER A 430 23.88 -8.80 25.65
C SER A 430 22.56 -8.17 25.19
N TRP A 431 21.58 -8.14 26.09
CA TRP A 431 20.33 -7.45 25.80
C TRP A 431 20.49 -5.94 25.56
N PRO A 432 21.29 -5.18 26.36
CA PRO A 432 21.50 -3.75 26.10
C PRO A 432 22.13 -3.48 24.74
N GLU A 433 23.13 -4.26 24.34
CA GLU A 433 23.75 -4.13 23.01
C GLU A 433 22.74 -4.40 21.89
N ALA A 434 21.92 -5.46 21.99
CA ALA A 434 20.88 -5.74 21.02
C ALA A 434 19.89 -4.58 20.89
N SER A 435 19.53 -3.94 22.01
CA SER A 435 18.66 -2.76 22.02
C SER A 435 19.31 -1.54 21.37
N ASP A 436 20.60 -1.29 21.68
CA ASP A 436 21.31 -0.14 21.12
C ASP A 436 21.52 -0.31 19.60
N LYS A 437 21.84 -1.52 19.14
CA LYS A 437 21.92 -1.82 17.72
C LYS A 437 20.60 -1.64 16.97
N LEU A 438 19.48 -1.99 17.61
CA LEU A 438 18.16 -1.70 17.05
C LEU A 438 17.95 -0.20 16.83
N LYS A 439 18.31 0.65 17.80
CA LYS A 439 18.24 2.12 17.66
C LYS A 439 19.15 2.65 16.54
N GLU A 440 20.40 2.14 16.47
CA GLU A 440 21.36 2.51 15.43
C GLU A 440 20.82 2.16 14.05
N PHE A 441 20.30 0.94 13.89
CA PHE A 441 19.72 0.49 12.62
C PHE A 441 18.56 1.39 12.19
N VAL A 442 17.59 1.69 13.07
CA VAL A 442 16.44 2.54 12.73
C VAL A 442 16.90 3.90 12.20
N LYS A 443 17.86 4.54 12.87
CA LYS A 443 18.40 5.84 12.41
C LYS A 443 19.07 5.74 11.04
N ALA A 444 19.96 4.76 10.88
CA ALA A 444 20.71 4.56 9.66
C ALA A 444 19.79 4.21 8.48
N ARG A 445 18.82 3.29 8.71
CA ARG A 445 17.90 2.84 7.66
C ARG A 445 16.98 3.97 7.19
N LEU A 446 16.41 4.77 8.09
CA LEU A 446 15.55 5.90 7.69
C LEU A 446 16.31 6.92 6.82
N ALA A 447 17.54 7.28 7.22
CA ALA A 447 18.37 8.18 6.40
C ALA A 447 18.75 7.56 5.05
N LYS A 448 19.10 6.27 5.04
CA LYS A 448 19.44 5.55 3.81
C LYS A 448 18.25 5.42 2.86
N LEU A 449 17.05 5.10 3.38
CA LEU A 449 15.84 4.97 2.57
C LEU A 449 15.44 6.27 1.90
N GLU A 450 15.63 7.42 2.54
CA GLU A 450 15.37 8.70 1.89
C GLU A 450 16.18 8.82 0.59
N THR A 451 17.48 8.51 0.66
CA THR A 451 18.37 8.52 -0.52
C THR A 451 17.97 7.46 -1.56
N LEU A 452 17.66 6.24 -1.11
CA LEU A 452 17.28 5.14 -2.02
C LEU A 452 15.99 5.44 -2.77
N ILE A 453 14.96 5.93 -2.07
CA ILE A 453 13.68 6.32 -2.66
C ILE A 453 13.86 7.51 -3.61
N ASP A 454 14.63 8.52 -3.22
CA ASP A 454 14.91 9.66 -4.10
C ASP A 454 15.68 9.22 -5.35
N ASN A 455 16.70 8.38 -5.23
CA ASN A 455 17.44 7.85 -6.39
C ASN A 455 16.56 6.97 -7.28
N LYS A 456 15.76 6.09 -6.69
CA LYS A 456 14.81 5.25 -7.44
C LYS A 456 13.81 6.10 -8.20
N THR A 457 13.30 7.15 -7.56
CA THR A 457 12.35 8.09 -8.17
C THR A 457 13.04 9.01 -9.17
N ALA A 458 14.30 9.43 -8.94
CA ALA A 458 15.07 10.29 -9.85
C ALA A 458 15.45 9.57 -11.15
N SER A 459 15.54 8.24 -11.15
CA SER A 459 15.64 7.47 -12.39
C SER A 459 14.37 7.58 -13.24
N ILE A 460 13.30 8.12 -12.65
CA ILE A 460 12.00 8.40 -13.26
C ILE A 460 11.79 9.90 -13.20
N VAL A 461 12.16 10.60 -14.24
CA VAL A 461 11.98 12.06 -14.30
C VAL A 461 10.53 12.39 -14.59
N TYR A 462 9.90 13.08 -13.64
CA TYR A 462 8.53 13.55 -13.80
C TYR A 462 8.51 14.96 -14.42
N LEU A 463 7.82 15.09 -15.55
CA LEU A 463 7.42 16.37 -16.08
C LEU A 463 5.99 16.68 -15.63
N SER A 464 5.74 17.91 -15.21
CA SER A 464 4.41 18.37 -14.79
C SER A 464 3.99 19.60 -15.57
N ASP A 465 2.70 19.72 -15.88
CA ASP A 465 2.14 20.92 -16.52
C ASP A 465 2.17 22.19 -15.63
N LYS A 466 2.59 22.04 -14.36
CA LYS A 466 2.69 23.14 -13.39
C LYS A 466 4.09 23.68 -13.18
N ILE A 467 5.12 22.96 -13.62
CA ILE A 467 6.53 23.25 -13.30
C ILE A 467 7.38 23.23 -14.59
N PRO A 468 8.23 24.25 -14.85
CA PRO A 468 9.17 24.19 -15.96
C PRO A 468 10.34 23.28 -15.60
N TYR A 469 10.56 22.24 -16.37
CA TYR A 469 11.73 21.35 -16.26
C TYR A 469 12.58 21.39 -17.52
N ARG A 470 13.89 21.16 -17.34
CA ARG A 470 14.82 20.93 -18.42
C ARG A 470 15.54 19.62 -18.21
N TYR A 471 15.39 18.70 -19.13
CA TYR A 471 16.06 17.40 -19.13
C TYR A 471 16.52 17.07 -20.55
N ASP A 472 17.74 16.56 -20.67
CA ASP A 472 18.33 16.19 -21.93
C ASP A 472 18.46 14.70 -22.09
N ASN A 473 17.95 14.16 -23.21
CA ASN A 473 18.13 12.77 -23.66
C ASN A 473 17.80 11.70 -22.58
N GLN A 474 16.96 12.07 -21.63
CA GLN A 474 16.54 11.17 -20.55
C GLN A 474 15.17 10.56 -20.84
N LYS A 475 14.98 9.35 -20.34
CA LYS A 475 13.63 8.78 -20.30
C LYS A 475 12.84 9.48 -19.21
N VAL A 476 11.73 10.07 -19.59
CA VAL A 476 10.88 10.86 -18.68
C VAL A 476 9.48 10.28 -18.61
N HIS A 477 8.82 10.57 -17.52
CA HIS A 477 7.41 10.31 -17.34
C HIS A 477 6.69 11.65 -17.23
N LEU A 478 5.80 11.94 -18.17
CA LEU A 478 4.96 13.13 -18.13
C LEU A 478 3.72 12.83 -17.30
N VAL A 479 3.47 13.64 -16.28
CA VAL A 479 2.24 13.62 -15.48
C VAL A 479 1.55 14.98 -15.60
N ILE A 480 0.35 14.98 -16.17
CA ILE A 480 -0.48 16.16 -16.34
C ILE A 480 -1.62 16.12 -15.34
N ASP A 481 -1.64 17.09 -14.42
CA ASP A 481 -2.68 17.26 -13.41
C ASP A 481 -3.78 18.19 -13.93
N ARG A 482 -4.38 17.79 -15.04
CA ARG A 482 -5.46 18.54 -15.72
C ARG A 482 -6.58 17.57 -16.08
N GLN A 483 -7.78 17.86 -15.59
CA GLN A 483 -8.99 17.12 -15.98
C GLN A 483 -9.40 17.51 -17.42
N LEU A 484 -9.85 16.52 -18.18
CA LEU A 484 -10.41 16.71 -19.49
C LEU A 484 -11.83 16.16 -19.52
N LYS A 485 -12.75 16.92 -20.11
CA LYS A 485 -14.14 16.48 -20.25
C LYS A 485 -14.38 15.86 -21.63
N LYS A 486 -15.15 14.80 -21.64
CA LYS A 486 -15.66 14.17 -22.87
C LYS A 486 -16.23 15.24 -23.82
N ASN A 487 -15.93 15.10 -25.11
CA ASN A 487 -16.40 15.96 -26.19
C ASN A 487 -16.02 17.45 -26.05
N MET A 488 -14.99 17.76 -25.27
CA MET A 488 -14.44 19.11 -25.15
C MET A 488 -13.07 19.18 -25.79
N TRP A 489 -12.85 20.18 -26.65
CA TRP A 489 -11.57 20.41 -27.27
C TRP A 489 -10.57 20.99 -26.26
N ASN A 490 -9.35 20.50 -26.33
CA ASN A 490 -8.23 20.94 -25.53
C ASN A 490 -7.00 21.13 -26.43
N THR A 491 -6.07 21.98 -26.02
CA THR A 491 -4.78 22.14 -26.70
C THR A 491 -3.73 21.28 -26.02
N VAL A 492 -2.84 20.65 -26.81
CA VAL A 492 -1.68 19.89 -26.31
C VAL A 492 -0.46 20.19 -27.17
N CYS A 493 0.74 20.12 -26.54
CA CYS A 493 2.03 20.17 -27.22
C CYS A 493 3.03 19.41 -26.35
N PHE A 494 3.56 18.30 -26.88
CA PHE A 494 4.47 17.43 -26.12
C PHE A 494 5.91 17.55 -26.62
N PRO A 495 6.91 17.37 -25.72
CA PRO A 495 8.33 17.39 -26.10
C PRO A 495 8.84 16.05 -26.68
N PHE A 496 7.95 15.15 -27.04
CA PHE A 496 8.21 13.82 -27.58
C PHE A 496 7.04 13.37 -28.45
N ASP A 497 7.31 12.41 -29.33
CA ASP A 497 6.27 11.82 -30.18
C ASP A 497 5.30 10.96 -29.34
N VAL A 498 4.02 11.06 -29.65
CA VAL A 498 2.95 10.31 -28.91
C VAL A 498 2.06 9.57 -29.89
N SER A 499 2.05 8.25 -29.81
CA SER A 499 1.20 7.44 -30.65
C SER A 499 -0.30 7.52 -30.29
N PRO A 500 -1.20 7.30 -31.25
CA PRO A 500 -2.64 7.24 -31.01
C PRO A 500 -3.04 6.23 -29.93
N THR A 501 -2.33 5.12 -29.82
CA THR A 501 -2.55 4.11 -28.78
C THR A 501 -2.31 4.68 -27.38
N LYS A 502 -1.28 5.49 -27.18
CA LYS A 502 -1.01 6.15 -25.89
C LYS A 502 -2.07 7.19 -25.54
N ILE A 503 -2.59 7.91 -26.55
CA ILE A 503 -3.68 8.87 -26.41
C ILE A 503 -4.98 8.16 -26.00
N SER A 504 -5.38 7.13 -26.77
CA SER A 504 -6.64 6.41 -26.56
C SER A 504 -6.72 5.73 -25.20
N ARG A 505 -5.59 5.32 -24.66
CA ARG A 505 -5.47 4.78 -23.30
C ARG A 505 -6.12 5.68 -22.23
N TRP A 506 -5.82 6.96 -22.29
CA TRP A 506 -6.31 7.93 -21.30
C TRP A 506 -7.65 8.54 -21.67
N MET A 507 -7.87 8.79 -22.95
CA MET A 507 -8.94 9.65 -23.46
C MET A 507 -10.05 8.90 -24.18
N GLY A 508 -9.87 7.58 -24.38
CA GLY A 508 -10.82 6.71 -25.08
C GLY A 508 -10.46 6.47 -26.57
N SER A 509 -10.94 5.36 -27.12
CA SER A 509 -10.59 4.91 -28.47
C SER A 509 -11.08 5.81 -29.60
N GLU A 510 -12.15 6.59 -29.35
CA GLU A 510 -12.75 7.50 -30.32
C GLU A 510 -12.29 8.95 -30.10
N THR A 511 -11.15 9.15 -29.42
CA THR A 511 -10.55 10.48 -29.24
C THR A 511 -10.13 11.05 -30.58
N ILE A 512 -10.53 12.28 -30.85
CA ILE A 512 -10.17 12.99 -32.08
C ILE A 512 -8.96 13.87 -31.77
N VAL A 513 -7.95 13.78 -32.63
CA VAL A 513 -6.79 14.68 -32.65
C VAL A 513 -6.83 15.46 -33.96
N ALA A 514 -6.53 16.77 -33.89
CA ALA A 514 -6.53 17.61 -35.06
C ALA A 514 -5.33 18.56 -35.10
N GLU A 515 -4.75 18.75 -36.27
CA GLU A 515 -3.62 19.64 -36.55
C GLU A 515 -4.08 20.92 -37.23
N PHE A 516 -3.38 22.02 -36.97
CA PHE A 516 -3.66 23.29 -37.60
C PHE A 516 -3.32 23.26 -39.11
N SER A 517 -4.32 23.30 -39.96
CA SER A 517 -4.18 23.08 -41.42
C SER A 517 -4.30 24.34 -42.28
N GLY A 518 -4.77 25.44 -41.70
CA GLY A 518 -4.88 26.67 -42.49
C GLY A 518 -5.80 27.74 -41.92
N VAL A 519 -5.86 28.87 -42.62
CA VAL A 519 -6.81 29.95 -42.34
C VAL A 519 -7.57 30.29 -43.63
N THR A 520 -8.91 30.31 -43.50
CA THR A 520 -9.79 30.76 -44.60
C THR A 520 -10.61 31.98 -44.16
N LYS A 521 -11.15 32.73 -45.13
CA LYS A 521 -11.99 33.87 -44.86
C LYS A 521 -13.44 33.55 -45.20
N GLY A 522 -14.33 33.78 -44.28
CA GLY A 522 -15.76 33.76 -44.50
C GLY A 522 -16.22 34.88 -45.42
N SER A 523 -17.45 34.79 -45.91
CA SER A 523 -18.04 35.81 -46.79
C SER A 523 -18.22 37.19 -46.13
N ASP A 524 -18.21 37.24 -44.80
CA ASP A 524 -18.24 38.42 -43.94
C ASP A 524 -16.84 38.95 -43.56
N GLY A 525 -15.78 38.39 -44.13
CA GLY A 525 -14.39 38.73 -43.81
C GLY A 525 -13.87 38.10 -42.51
N THR A 526 -14.66 37.27 -41.84
CA THR A 526 -14.24 36.53 -40.64
C THR A 526 -13.16 35.53 -40.99
N GLU A 527 -12.06 35.51 -40.24
CA GLU A 527 -11.01 34.50 -40.37
C GLU A 527 -11.40 33.21 -39.62
N ILE A 528 -11.34 32.09 -40.34
CA ILE A 528 -11.66 30.76 -39.84
C ILE A 528 -10.36 29.99 -39.73
N ILE A 529 -10.04 29.57 -38.50
CA ILE A 529 -8.89 28.74 -38.18
C ILE A 529 -9.25 27.30 -38.44
N ASN A 530 -8.67 26.67 -39.47
CA ASN A 530 -9.02 25.34 -39.90
C ASN A 530 -8.05 24.33 -39.31
N PHE A 531 -8.62 23.21 -38.87
CA PHE A 531 -7.91 22.04 -38.40
C PHE A 531 -8.34 20.84 -39.23
N SER A 532 -7.42 19.92 -39.46
CA SER A 532 -7.68 18.61 -40.08
C SER A 532 -7.41 17.49 -39.08
N SER A 533 -8.21 16.43 -39.16
CA SER A 533 -8.01 15.26 -38.31
C SER A 533 -6.65 14.63 -38.53
N ASN A 534 -5.95 14.33 -37.43
CA ASN A 534 -4.68 13.61 -37.42
C ASN A 534 -4.90 12.21 -36.85
N THR A 535 -4.63 11.18 -37.67
CA THR A 535 -4.72 9.77 -37.26
C THR A 535 -3.35 9.14 -37.00
N GLY A 536 -2.26 9.89 -37.26
CA GLY A 536 -0.88 9.51 -37.01
C GLY A 536 -0.38 9.86 -35.61
N ASP A 537 0.91 9.68 -35.41
CA ASP A 537 1.58 10.11 -34.19
C ASP A 537 1.54 11.63 -34.05
N LEU A 538 1.44 12.11 -32.80
CA LEU A 538 1.68 13.49 -32.50
C LEU A 538 3.18 13.72 -32.50
N THR A 539 3.65 14.63 -33.35
CA THR A 539 5.06 14.96 -33.47
C THR A 539 5.52 15.88 -32.33
N ALA A 540 6.70 15.61 -31.79
CA ALA A 540 7.34 16.41 -30.76
C ALA A 540 7.39 17.88 -31.15
N GLY A 541 7.07 18.80 -30.24
CA GLY A 541 7.09 20.25 -30.45
C GLY A 541 5.92 20.81 -31.23
N THR A 542 5.13 19.99 -31.88
CA THR A 542 3.98 20.45 -32.66
C THR A 542 2.73 20.56 -31.79
N PRO A 543 2.00 21.67 -31.81
CA PRO A 543 0.76 21.83 -31.10
C PRO A 543 -0.41 21.19 -31.84
N TYR A 544 -1.30 20.53 -31.08
CA TYR A 544 -2.52 19.88 -31.59
C TYR A 544 -3.76 20.27 -30.79
N LEU A 545 -4.93 20.12 -31.38
CA LEU A 545 -6.20 20.01 -30.68
C LEU A 545 -6.50 18.56 -30.37
N ILE A 546 -7.07 18.31 -29.20
CA ILE A 546 -7.51 16.98 -28.77
C ILE A 546 -8.89 17.05 -28.15
N CYS A 547 -9.78 16.11 -28.54
CA CYS A 547 -11.14 15.98 -28.04
C CYS A 547 -11.34 14.56 -27.47
N PRO A 548 -11.30 14.39 -26.12
CA PRO A 548 -11.46 13.10 -25.49
C PRO A 548 -12.84 12.49 -25.74
N SER A 549 -12.91 11.17 -25.93
CA SER A 549 -14.17 10.43 -26.03
C SER A 549 -14.71 9.93 -24.67
N LYS A 550 -13.94 10.13 -23.59
CA LYS A 550 -14.36 9.90 -22.20
C LYS A 550 -13.82 11.00 -21.27
N ASP A 551 -14.42 11.15 -20.09
CA ASP A 551 -13.89 12.06 -19.07
C ASP A 551 -12.54 11.54 -18.53
N VAL A 552 -11.59 12.46 -18.33
CA VAL A 552 -10.31 12.22 -17.68
C VAL A 552 -10.29 13.01 -16.38
N THR A 553 -10.56 12.33 -15.27
CA THR A 553 -10.81 12.94 -13.95
C THR A 553 -9.60 12.92 -13.02
N GLU A 554 -8.57 12.14 -13.37
CA GLU A 554 -7.35 11.97 -12.59
C GLU A 554 -6.12 12.45 -13.38
N PRO A 555 -4.98 12.67 -12.72
CA PRO A 555 -3.73 12.95 -13.41
C PRO A 555 -3.42 11.88 -14.45
N TRP A 556 -3.05 12.31 -15.63
CA TRP A 556 -2.76 11.45 -16.78
C TRP A 556 -1.40 11.79 -17.40
N GLY A 557 -0.89 10.94 -18.26
CA GLY A 557 0.40 11.22 -18.87
C GLY A 557 0.97 10.06 -19.68
N PHE A 558 2.27 10.13 -19.93
CA PHE A 558 2.98 9.19 -20.76
C PHE A 558 4.27 8.74 -20.08
N ASP A 559 4.53 7.45 -20.12
CA ASP A 559 5.69 6.80 -19.52
C ASP A 559 6.76 6.47 -20.58
N HIS A 560 8.01 6.35 -20.13
CA HIS A 560 9.16 5.96 -20.93
C HIS A 560 9.33 6.79 -22.21
N MET A 561 9.02 8.08 -22.15
CA MET A 561 9.21 9.02 -23.26
C MET A 561 10.65 9.52 -23.25
N THR A 562 11.25 9.69 -24.43
CA THR A 562 12.56 10.32 -24.53
C THR A 562 12.37 11.82 -24.71
N PHE A 563 12.89 12.59 -23.76
CA PHE A 563 12.89 14.04 -23.84
C PHE A 563 14.23 14.52 -24.39
N ASP A 564 14.16 15.36 -25.42
CA ASP A 564 15.30 16.05 -26.00
C ASP A 564 15.09 17.57 -25.79
N SER A 565 15.98 18.23 -25.05
CA SER A 565 15.85 19.65 -24.72
C SER A 565 16.14 20.55 -25.93
N SER A 566 16.79 20.05 -26.99
CA SER A 566 16.92 20.76 -28.26
C SER A 566 15.58 20.87 -28.98
N ASN A 567 14.62 20.02 -28.63
CA ASN A 567 13.27 20.02 -29.18
C ASN A 567 12.42 21.09 -28.47
N THR A 568 12.40 22.27 -29.02
CA THR A 568 11.56 23.38 -28.55
C THR A 568 10.20 23.35 -29.24
N PRO A 569 9.14 23.96 -28.66
CA PRO A 569 7.86 24.08 -29.35
C PRO A 569 8.01 24.76 -30.69
N HIS A 570 7.46 24.16 -31.74
CA HIS A 570 7.46 24.65 -33.10
C HIS A 570 6.11 25.29 -33.41
N PRO A 571 6.00 26.64 -33.48
CA PRO A 571 4.75 27.26 -33.90
C PRO A 571 4.36 26.84 -35.32
N VAL A 572 3.13 26.37 -35.48
CA VAL A 572 2.55 26.13 -36.80
C VAL A 572 1.87 27.40 -37.25
N THR A 573 2.30 27.97 -38.40
CA THR A 573 1.81 29.27 -38.88
C THR A 573 1.11 29.14 -40.22
N HIS A 574 -0.08 29.66 -40.31
CA HIS A 574 -0.84 29.85 -41.55
C HIS A 574 -1.38 31.27 -41.62
N GLY A 575 -1.01 32.00 -42.69
CA GLY A 575 -1.34 33.42 -42.81
C GLY A 575 -0.78 34.21 -41.63
N ASP A 576 -1.60 35.05 -41.05
CA ASP A 576 -1.23 35.88 -39.89
C ASP A 576 -1.50 35.19 -38.53
N ILE A 577 -1.75 33.89 -38.48
CA ILE A 577 -2.04 33.16 -37.26
C ILE A 577 -1.02 32.06 -37.02
N SER A 578 -0.44 32.06 -35.83
CA SER A 578 0.44 31.01 -35.33
C SER A 578 -0.23 30.23 -34.19
N PHE A 579 -0.21 28.91 -34.27
CA PHE A 579 -0.57 28.03 -33.15
C PHE A 579 0.71 27.69 -32.40
N VAL A 580 0.84 28.20 -31.16
CA VAL A 580 2.08 28.19 -30.38
C VAL A 580 2.00 27.23 -29.24
N GLY A 581 2.85 26.20 -29.24
CA GLY A 581 2.95 25.23 -28.17
C GLY A 581 3.74 25.74 -26.97
N LEU A 582 3.51 25.11 -25.79
CA LEU A 582 4.16 25.41 -24.51
C LEU A 582 4.65 24.13 -23.86
N TYR A 583 5.92 24.09 -23.41
CA TYR A 583 6.44 23.03 -22.52
C TYR A 583 6.43 23.43 -21.05
N ALA A 584 6.36 24.72 -20.76
CA ALA A 584 6.38 25.27 -19.42
C ALA A 584 5.15 26.17 -19.18
N PRO A 585 4.75 26.37 -17.93
CA PRO A 585 3.71 27.36 -17.60
C PRO A 585 4.10 28.75 -18.11
N THR A 586 3.11 29.47 -18.63
CA THR A 586 3.27 30.83 -19.15
C THR A 586 2.10 31.69 -18.70
N THR A 587 2.33 33.00 -18.59
CA THR A 587 1.28 33.97 -18.30
C THR A 587 0.86 34.68 -19.59
N LEU A 588 -0.41 34.58 -19.94
CA LEU A 588 -1.01 35.40 -20.98
C LEU A 588 -1.46 36.72 -20.34
N THR A 589 -0.88 37.84 -20.81
CA THR A 589 -1.05 39.16 -20.16
C THR A 589 -2.44 39.71 -20.39
N LYS A 590 -3.05 40.30 -19.37
CA LYS A 590 -4.30 41.04 -19.46
C LYS A 590 -4.31 42.04 -20.56
N GLY A 591 -5.34 42.01 -21.42
CA GLY A 591 -5.58 42.99 -22.49
C GLY A 591 -4.72 42.78 -23.72
N ASP A 592 -3.87 41.75 -23.77
CA ASP A 592 -3.15 41.37 -24.99
C ASP A 592 -4.14 40.79 -26.01
N ARG A 593 -4.43 41.59 -27.04
CA ARG A 593 -5.33 41.21 -28.13
C ARG A 593 -4.62 40.45 -29.25
N THR A 594 -3.30 40.27 -29.15
CA THR A 594 -2.51 39.47 -30.09
C THR A 594 -2.50 38.00 -29.76
N VAL A 595 -3.08 37.59 -28.61
CA VAL A 595 -3.18 36.20 -28.21
C VAL A 595 -4.61 35.78 -27.98
N MET A 596 -4.92 34.55 -28.37
CA MET A 596 -6.19 33.87 -28.07
C MET A 596 -5.93 32.48 -27.50
N PHE A 597 -6.80 32.01 -26.66
CA PHE A 597 -6.73 30.66 -26.09
C PHE A 597 -8.09 29.98 -26.13
N LEU A 598 -8.05 28.66 -26.19
CA LEU A 598 -9.25 27.83 -26.13
C LEU A 598 -9.73 27.72 -24.68
N GLY A 599 -10.94 28.15 -24.42
CA GLY A 599 -11.57 28.13 -23.12
C GLY A 599 -12.84 27.29 -23.07
N PRO A 600 -13.70 27.50 -22.05
CA PRO A 600 -14.94 26.75 -21.88
C PRO A 600 -15.84 26.80 -23.13
N GLU A 601 -16.67 25.78 -23.30
CA GLU A 601 -17.62 25.66 -24.41
C GLU A 601 -16.97 25.64 -25.81
N ASN A 602 -15.70 25.23 -25.89
CA ASN A 602 -14.92 25.22 -27.14
C ASN A 602 -14.81 26.61 -27.81
N LYS A 603 -14.84 27.69 -27.03
CA LYS A 603 -14.75 29.06 -27.52
C LYS A 603 -13.32 29.61 -27.43
N LEU A 604 -12.99 30.50 -28.34
CA LEU A 604 -11.76 31.28 -28.28
C LEU A 604 -11.95 32.54 -27.41
N TYR A 605 -10.97 32.81 -26.55
CA TYR A 605 -10.95 33.95 -25.64
C TYR A 605 -9.68 34.75 -25.80
N THR A 606 -9.77 36.04 -25.60
CA THR A 606 -8.61 36.93 -25.38
C THR A 606 -8.44 37.17 -23.88
N PRO A 607 -7.19 37.36 -23.35
CA PRO A 607 -6.97 37.53 -21.93
C PRO A 607 -7.64 38.80 -21.37
N GLY A 608 -8.72 38.67 -20.62
CA GLY A 608 -9.36 39.76 -19.87
C GLY A 608 -8.75 40.01 -18.48
N ALA A 609 -7.93 39.09 -18.01
CA ALA A 609 -7.07 39.14 -16.84
C ALA A 609 -5.76 38.41 -17.13
N ASP A 610 -4.75 38.55 -16.27
CA ASP A 610 -3.55 37.74 -16.39
C ASP A 610 -3.95 36.25 -16.15
N ILE A 611 -3.64 35.39 -17.14
CA ILE A 611 -4.02 33.97 -17.14
C ILE A 611 -2.76 33.13 -17.08
N SER A 612 -2.59 32.40 -16.00
CA SER A 612 -1.55 31.36 -15.92
C SER A 612 -2.01 30.14 -16.71
N MET A 613 -1.37 29.90 -17.86
CA MET A 613 -1.58 28.71 -18.68
C MET A 613 -0.50 27.68 -18.32
N GLY A 614 -0.89 26.47 -17.94
CA GLY A 614 0.03 25.38 -17.64
C GLY A 614 0.85 24.95 -18.86
N GLY A 615 1.93 24.21 -18.61
CA GLY A 615 2.73 23.60 -19.67
C GLY A 615 1.97 22.55 -20.49
N TYR A 616 2.60 22.09 -21.55
CA TYR A 616 2.08 21.07 -22.49
C TYR A 616 0.70 21.44 -23.08
N ARG A 617 0.51 22.76 -23.31
CA ARG A 617 -0.67 23.34 -23.94
C ARG A 617 -0.26 24.15 -25.18
N ALA A 618 -1.25 24.77 -25.82
CA ALA A 618 -1.00 25.74 -26.89
C ALA A 618 -2.02 26.86 -26.87
N TYR A 619 -1.63 27.99 -27.48
CA TYR A 619 -2.45 29.15 -27.69
C TYR A 619 -2.26 29.69 -29.12
N PHE A 620 -3.14 30.58 -29.56
CA PHE A 620 -3.03 31.23 -30.87
C PHE A 620 -2.41 32.60 -30.70
N LYS A 621 -1.46 32.93 -31.60
CA LYS A 621 -0.85 34.26 -31.70
C LYS A 621 -1.19 34.88 -33.03
N LEU A 622 -1.67 36.13 -33.02
CA LEU A 622 -1.96 36.92 -34.18
C LEU A 622 -0.72 37.73 -34.56
N ASN A 623 -0.16 37.50 -35.74
CA ASN A 623 1.12 38.09 -36.24
C ASN A 623 0.91 39.27 -37.16
N GLY A 624 -0.13 40.04 -37.03
CA GLY A 624 -0.42 41.18 -37.90
C GLY A 624 -1.59 41.99 -37.40
N ASN A 625 -2.20 42.79 -38.28
CA ASN A 625 -3.39 43.58 -37.97
C ASN A 625 -4.70 42.72 -37.90
N SER A 626 -4.58 41.42 -37.82
CA SER A 626 -5.72 40.46 -37.78
C SER A 626 -6.47 40.52 -36.47
N ASN A 627 -7.29 41.56 -36.29
CA ASN A 627 -8.22 41.62 -35.15
C ASN A 627 -9.51 40.80 -35.34
N ASN A 628 -9.58 39.98 -36.41
CA ASN A 628 -10.81 39.36 -36.88
C ASN A 628 -10.88 37.84 -36.87
N ALA A 629 -9.92 37.12 -36.27
CA ALA A 629 -10.01 35.65 -36.12
C ALA A 629 -11.15 35.33 -35.16
N LYS A 630 -12.17 34.65 -35.62
CA LYS A 630 -13.41 34.47 -34.85
C LYS A 630 -13.91 33.04 -34.76
N LEU A 631 -13.48 32.09 -35.58
CA LEU A 631 -14.06 30.77 -35.66
C LEU A 631 -12.99 29.68 -35.77
N LEU A 632 -13.25 28.54 -35.17
CA LEU A 632 -12.54 27.27 -35.37
C LEU A 632 -13.37 26.35 -36.26
N ALA A 633 -12.76 25.74 -37.26
CA ALA A 633 -13.35 24.68 -38.05
C ALA A 633 -12.47 23.44 -38.05
N ILE A 634 -13.08 22.28 -37.99
CA ILE A 634 -12.38 20.97 -38.01
C ILE A 634 -12.98 20.16 -39.15
N ASP A 635 -12.11 19.69 -40.06
CA ASP A 635 -12.48 18.97 -41.26
C ASP A 635 -13.58 19.68 -42.09
N GLY A 636 -13.50 21.00 -42.15
CA GLY A 636 -14.48 21.86 -42.88
C GLY A 636 -15.82 22.00 -42.18
N MET A 637 -16.04 21.37 -41.04
CA MET A 637 -17.21 21.58 -40.20
C MET A 637 -16.90 22.66 -39.17
N THR A 638 -17.54 23.81 -39.28
CA THR A 638 -17.51 24.85 -38.24
C THR A 638 -18.22 24.29 -37.01
N SER A 639 -17.44 23.97 -35.96
CA SER A 639 -18.05 23.87 -34.65
C SER A 639 -18.60 25.27 -34.33
N ALA A 640 -19.77 25.36 -33.71
CA ALA A 640 -20.39 26.64 -33.34
C ALA A 640 -19.58 27.39 -32.28
N ILE A 641 -18.39 27.86 -32.64
CA ILE A 641 -17.50 28.65 -31.79
C ILE A 641 -17.79 30.11 -32.15
N SER A 642 -18.57 30.72 -31.30
CA SER A 642 -18.91 32.13 -31.40
C SER A 642 -17.70 33.01 -30.99
N THR A 643 -17.68 34.22 -31.55
CA THR A 643 -16.78 35.37 -31.30
C THR A 643 -15.91 35.32 -30.07
N PRO A 644 -14.62 35.72 -30.13
CA PRO A 644 -13.79 35.93 -28.97
C PRO A 644 -14.49 36.83 -27.96
N VAL A 645 -14.75 36.31 -26.78
CA VAL A 645 -15.30 37.07 -25.68
C VAL A 645 -14.16 37.64 -24.88
N ALA A 646 -14.08 38.99 -24.76
CA ALA A 646 -13.21 39.59 -23.76
C ALA A 646 -13.65 39.09 -22.39
N THR A 647 -12.82 38.34 -21.69
CA THR A 647 -13.12 37.90 -20.32
C THR A 647 -13.06 39.13 -19.40
N THR A 648 -14.20 39.79 -19.22
CA THR A 648 -14.41 40.50 -17.97
C THR A 648 -14.52 39.46 -16.88
N LYS A 649 -13.81 39.62 -15.76
CA LYS A 649 -13.78 38.73 -14.58
C LYS A 649 -14.72 37.52 -14.77
N MET A 650 -14.13 36.31 -14.75
CA MET A 650 -14.95 35.15 -14.47
C MET A 650 -15.64 35.45 -13.13
N ASP A 651 -16.88 35.82 -13.15
CA ASP A 651 -17.74 35.71 -11.99
C ASP A 651 -17.78 34.23 -11.67
N LYS A 652 -16.96 33.84 -10.70
CA LYS A 652 -17.01 32.49 -10.09
C LYS A 652 -18.31 32.44 -9.29
N GLN A 653 -19.46 32.40 -9.97
CA GLN A 653 -20.69 32.02 -9.35
C GLN A 653 -20.60 30.55 -8.97
N GLY A 654 -20.67 30.30 -7.68
CA GLY A 654 -20.59 28.94 -7.13
C GLY A 654 -19.72 28.85 -5.90
N VAL A 655 -19.90 27.76 -5.20
CA VAL A 655 -19.19 27.42 -3.97
C VAL A 655 -18.12 26.41 -4.29
N TYR A 656 -16.90 26.66 -3.82
CA TYR A 656 -15.75 25.78 -3.99
C TYR A 656 -15.16 25.45 -2.62
N ASN A 657 -14.61 24.26 -2.44
CA ASN A 657 -13.83 23.93 -1.26
C ASN A 657 -12.42 24.60 -1.33
N LEU A 658 -11.64 24.48 -0.26
CA LEU A 658 -10.28 25.06 -0.21
C LEU A 658 -9.31 24.49 -1.25
N ASN A 659 -9.63 23.32 -1.81
CA ASN A 659 -8.86 22.68 -2.87
C ASN A 659 -9.27 23.13 -4.28
N GLY A 660 -10.22 24.10 -4.37
CA GLY A 660 -10.71 24.61 -5.64
C GLY A 660 -11.73 23.72 -6.35
N GLN A 661 -12.27 22.69 -5.70
CA GLN A 661 -13.29 21.82 -6.26
C GLN A 661 -14.67 22.48 -6.08
N PHE A 662 -15.47 22.44 -7.15
CA PHE A 662 -16.86 22.93 -7.13
C PHE A 662 -17.72 22.07 -6.20
N VAL A 663 -18.44 22.70 -5.28
CA VAL A 663 -19.31 22.07 -4.27
C VAL A 663 -20.77 22.27 -4.57
N SER A 664 -21.17 23.51 -4.90
CA SER A 664 -22.57 23.87 -5.11
C SER A 664 -22.69 25.09 -6.03
N PRO A 665 -23.77 25.21 -6.81
CA PRO A 665 -24.05 26.43 -7.59
C PRO A 665 -24.42 27.65 -6.72
N ASN A 666 -24.89 27.43 -5.50
CA ASN A 666 -25.23 28.46 -4.53
C ASN A 666 -24.79 28.06 -3.11
N ASP A 667 -24.91 28.98 -2.18
CA ASP A 667 -24.53 28.82 -0.78
C ASP A 667 -25.65 28.28 0.12
N ASP A 668 -26.80 27.95 -0.43
CA ASP A 668 -27.94 27.40 0.30
C ASP A 668 -27.63 25.96 0.75
N ASN A 669 -27.82 25.67 2.04
CA ASN A 669 -27.70 24.34 2.64
C ASN A 669 -26.29 23.71 2.60
N LEU A 670 -25.23 24.50 2.66
CA LEU A 670 -23.88 24.00 2.76
C LEU A 670 -23.61 23.35 4.14
N PRO A 671 -22.96 22.21 4.21
CA PRO A 671 -22.44 21.70 5.47
C PRO A 671 -21.49 22.70 6.15
N LYS A 672 -21.40 22.66 7.48
CA LYS A 672 -20.43 23.48 8.22
C LYS A 672 -19.03 23.26 7.67
N GLY A 673 -18.32 24.33 7.35
CA GLY A 673 -17.00 24.22 6.73
C GLY A 673 -16.46 25.55 6.22
N ILE A 674 -15.31 25.50 5.58
CA ILE A 674 -14.67 26.67 4.95
C ILE A 674 -14.75 26.49 3.43
N TYR A 675 -15.31 27.48 2.76
CA TYR A 675 -15.55 27.47 1.32
C TYR A 675 -15.01 28.74 0.66
N ILE A 676 -14.86 28.69 -0.64
CA ILE A 676 -14.65 29.86 -1.49
C ILE A 676 -15.99 30.14 -2.18
N ILE A 677 -16.66 31.20 -1.77
CA ILE A 677 -17.96 31.64 -2.31
C ILE A 677 -17.74 32.97 -3.02
N ASN A 678 -18.09 33.05 -4.30
CA ASN A 678 -17.85 34.20 -5.15
C ASN A 678 -16.41 34.74 -5.08
N GLY A 679 -15.45 33.79 -5.00
CA GLY A 679 -14.03 34.10 -4.93
C GLY A 679 -13.52 34.56 -3.55
N GLN A 680 -14.37 34.58 -2.50
CA GLN A 680 -13.99 34.94 -1.14
C GLN A 680 -14.06 33.73 -0.20
N LYS A 681 -13.08 33.64 0.70
CA LYS A 681 -13.04 32.61 1.75
C LYS A 681 -14.14 32.86 2.78
N THR A 682 -15.11 31.98 2.88
CA THR A 682 -16.30 32.11 3.73
C THR A 682 -16.37 30.92 4.69
N VAL A 683 -16.69 31.18 5.96
CA VAL A 683 -16.91 30.16 6.98
C VAL A 683 -18.42 29.94 7.12
N VAL A 684 -18.91 28.75 6.77
CA VAL A 684 -20.29 28.32 7.02
C VAL A 684 -20.32 27.66 8.41
N LYS A 685 -21.10 28.25 9.34
CA LYS A 685 -21.16 27.84 10.75
C LYS A 685 -22.23 26.78 11.03
#